data_764c61de9eedee929471ba174217a63a
#
_entry.id   764c61de9eedee929471ba174217a63a
#
_cell.length_a   1.000
_cell.length_b   1.000
_cell.length_c   1.000
_cell.angle_alpha   90.00
_cell.angle_beta   90.00
_cell.angle_gamma   90.00
#
_symmetry.space_group_name_H-M   'P 1'
#
loop_
_entity.id
_entity.type
_entity.pdbx_description
1 polymer ?
#
loop_
_entity_poly.entity_id
_entity_poly.type
_entity_poly.pdbx_seq_one_letter_code
_entity_poly.pdbx_strand_id
1 'polypeptide(L)'
;MKKLRLVSLLLAAIVLMEAEAQTDSTAVRKDSVTWNQTLGEVTVTANSAVLNKNKYSFIPSKKEKRISNGGYNLLYNMPISVLSVDPLSKSITTNMGDGVEMFINGIRATPAEVQNIRTEDVRKIEYLEQPTDPRFNNARYALNIVVATYDRGGYTKADGQQSFVTTAGAYSLYSHYEFPKMTYDLLGGLDYNRQAHLGDESKTNYDFTNLTMNRDEHKSGCSKDRQGYATLRAKYVVDSMVIANSIGVQINRTPYMDLSGSTSILSSDNMLDELAFVSHRNEKNYSVEWDGNYFFKLKNDFDLTSEFTAAYMNTAQNYDYSTTAGQNIINEIGEDAWNLKLNATLRKRIKRASFGINLISSFNGNAIHYRGTTPSDVKVRDWYIMPRAVFNYSVNKFRINGNLGVSYEEATYNGEREVYFFPKSFLSGGWNFDARNSLSFSFEYSMFGNSLGMKSPNLIMTDHVTAIKGNPKLKNFYFISPSISYKIIPDKRTTISLFTRWQYFNRPSVFVWEPMVYDGNRTIVVRSYTNAGYLSNFRLGASGTLRLLDNNLFIKGSVTQNYFKQGGLTEVNSWPVSISVQANYYIKNFSISAFWEKSSKQVSIFETKKRPESYFVAISYGNGNLIATFTCRNIFNSSWRTSEALYNSAPVNYDIQHFGNEHHRSFVLNLSYSFSYGKKTNTKDRINKSGMPGTAIVE
;
A
#
# COMPACT_ATOMS: atom_id res chain seq x y z
N MET A 1 -12.80 22.50 23.94
CA MET A 1 -11.86 23.64 24.13
C MET A 1 -10.51 23.27 24.75
N LYS A 2 -10.37 22.25 25.63
CA LYS A 2 -9.05 21.81 26.14
C LYS A 2 -8.18 21.08 25.13
N LYS A 3 -8.76 20.38 24.14
CA LYS A 3 -8.03 19.64 23.08
C LYS A 3 -7.40 20.55 22.01
N LEU A 4 -7.92 21.77 21.80
CA LEU A 4 -7.33 22.75 20.86
C LEU A 4 -6.07 23.42 21.41
N ARG A 5 -5.90 23.48 22.73
CA ARG A 5 -4.72 24.08 23.38
C ARG A 5 -3.45 23.24 23.26
N LEU A 6 -3.58 21.93 23.08
CA LEU A 6 -2.41 21.04 22.89
C LEU A 6 -1.79 21.19 21.49
N VAL A 7 -2.63 21.39 20.47
CA VAL A 7 -2.18 21.61 19.08
C VAL A 7 -1.51 23.00 18.95
N SER A 8 -2.03 24.01 19.63
CA SER A 8 -1.43 25.35 19.63
C SER A 8 -0.09 25.42 20.41
N LEU A 9 0.11 24.59 21.42
CA LEU A 9 1.38 24.47 22.14
C LEU A 9 2.47 23.76 21.32
N LEU A 10 2.11 22.76 20.51
CA LEU A 10 3.03 22.09 19.60
C LEU A 10 3.45 23.01 18.42
N LEU A 11 2.53 23.81 17.89
CA LEU A 11 2.83 24.83 16.88
C LEU A 11 3.71 25.97 17.43
N ALA A 12 3.50 26.37 18.67
CA ALA A 12 4.32 27.38 19.34
C ALA A 12 5.76 26.91 19.64
N ALA A 13 5.95 25.61 19.91
CA ALA A 13 7.29 25.04 20.12
C ALA A 13 8.13 24.99 18.82
N ILE A 14 7.49 24.89 17.66
CA ILE A 14 8.15 24.92 16.35
C ILE A 14 8.60 26.35 15.99
N VAL A 15 7.82 27.35 16.37
CA VAL A 15 8.14 28.78 16.11
C VAL A 15 9.27 29.31 17.02
N LEU A 16 9.42 28.75 18.23
CA LEU A 16 10.46 29.17 19.18
C LEU A 16 11.86 28.64 18.84
N MET A 17 12.01 27.68 17.93
CA MET A 17 13.32 27.21 17.45
C MET A 17 13.95 28.09 16.35
N GLU A 18 13.25 29.12 15.85
CA GLU A 18 13.78 30.03 14.81
C GLU A 18 14.52 31.26 15.37
N ALA A 19 14.57 31.45 16.67
CA ALA A 19 15.04 32.74 17.26
C ALA A 19 16.54 32.81 17.56
N GLU A 20 17.35 31.76 17.35
CA GLU A 20 18.78 31.80 17.75
C GLU A 20 19.80 31.66 16.60
N ALA A 21 19.43 31.88 15.35
CA ALA A 21 20.38 31.77 14.23
C ALA A 21 20.52 33.07 13.44
N GLN A 22 20.82 34.17 14.14
CA GLN A 22 21.36 35.39 13.51
C GLN A 22 22.55 35.88 14.30
N THR A 23 23.76 35.65 13.74
CA THR A 23 24.94 36.49 13.64
C THR A 23 26.10 35.66 13.11
N ASP A 24 26.62 35.90 11.95
CA ASP A 24 27.83 36.57 11.59
C ASP A 24 28.12 36.49 10.09
N SER A 25 28.20 37.65 9.49
CA SER A 25 28.62 37.84 8.09
C SER A 25 30.04 38.35 8.05
N THR A 26 30.96 37.64 7.38
CA THR A 26 32.13 38.25 6.80
C THR A 26 32.38 37.73 5.39
N ALA A 27 32.36 38.66 4.47
CA ALA A 27 32.57 38.49 3.05
C ALA A 27 34.02 38.22 2.70
N VAL A 28 34.24 37.24 1.81
CA VAL A 28 35.45 37.20 0.98
C VAL A 28 35.04 36.99 -0.48
N ARG A 29 35.22 38.05 -1.28
CA ARG A 29 35.15 38.00 -2.75
C ARG A 29 36.32 37.15 -3.28
N LYS A 30 36.02 36.24 -4.21
CA LYS A 30 36.99 35.77 -5.21
C LYS A 30 36.31 35.65 -6.56
N ASP A 31 36.89 36.35 -7.52
CA ASP A 31 36.51 36.38 -8.94
C ASP A 31 36.63 34.97 -9.54
N SER A 32 35.57 34.56 -10.23
CA SER A 32 35.60 33.36 -11.07
C SER A 32 35.42 33.75 -12.54
N VAL A 33 36.44 33.44 -13.29
CA VAL A 33 36.46 33.50 -14.76
C VAL A 33 35.48 32.48 -15.29
N THR A 34 34.46 32.96 -15.99
CA THR A 34 33.48 32.14 -16.70
C THR A 34 34.04 31.66 -18.02
N TRP A 35 34.37 30.38 -18.10
CA TRP A 35 34.53 29.68 -19.37
C TRP A 35 33.19 29.06 -19.77
N ASN A 36 32.46 29.69 -20.71
CA ASN A 36 31.34 29.07 -21.41
C ASN A 36 31.90 28.22 -22.57
N GLN A 37 32.18 26.96 -22.31
CA GLN A 37 32.23 25.95 -23.36
C GLN A 37 30.89 25.26 -23.42
N THR A 38 30.10 25.55 -24.46
CA THR A 38 29.00 24.70 -24.93
C THR A 38 29.61 23.40 -25.46
N LEU A 39 29.75 22.41 -24.57
CA LEU A 39 30.00 21.04 -24.98
C LEU A 39 28.73 20.57 -25.72
N GLY A 40 28.93 20.15 -26.98
CA GLY A 40 27.87 19.54 -27.78
C GLY A 40 27.17 18.47 -26.98
N GLU A 41 25.87 18.38 -27.14
CA GLU A 41 24.98 17.47 -26.45
C GLU A 41 25.42 16.01 -26.69
N VAL A 42 26.25 15.47 -25.79
CA VAL A 42 26.55 14.04 -25.76
C VAL A 42 25.28 13.36 -25.25
N THR A 43 24.46 12.89 -26.16
CA THR A 43 23.31 12.05 -25.83
C THR A 43 23.84 10.72 -25.32
N VAL A 44 24.15 10.63 -24.04
CA VAL A 44 24.38 9.36 -23.35
C VAL A 44 23.02 8.65 -23.28
N THR A 45 22.76 7.80 -24.24
CA THR A 45 21.66 6.85 -24.18
C THR A 45 21.98 5.78 -23.13
N ALA A 46 21.87 6.17 -21.86
CA ALA A 46 22.01 5.25 -20.73
C ALA A 46 20.71 4.45 -20.57
N ASN A 47 20.47 3.51 -21.45
CA ASN A 47 19.26 2.69 -21.52
C ASN A 47 19.46 1.26 -21.04
N SER A 48 20.27 1.03 -20.02
CA SER A 48 20.42 -0.29 -19.44
C SER A 48 20.34 -0.22 -17.92
N ALA A 49 19.61 -1.16 -17.34
CA ALA A 49 19.76 -1.43 -15.92
C ALA A 49 21.21 -1.83 -15.66
N VAL A 50 21.95 -1.01 -14.96
CA VAL A 50 23.33 -1.34 -14.55
C VAL A 50 23.24 -2.07 -13.22
N LEU A 51 23.54 -3.37 -13.24
CA LEU A 51 23.65 -4.16 -12.02
C LEU A 51 25.01 -3.87 -11.36
N ASN A 52 25.00 -3.18 -10.24
CA ASN A 52 26.17 -2.97 -9.40
C ASN A 52 25.93 -3.50 -7.99
N LYS A 53 26.59 -4.57 -7.62
CA LYS A 53 26.65 -5.18 -6.26
C LYS A 53 25.32 -5.43 -5.53
N ASN A 54 24.17 -5.54 -6.06
CA ASN A 54 22.83 -5.72 -5.45
C ASN A 54 21.84 -4.59 -5.75
N LYS A 55 22.23 -3.68 -6.62
CA LYS A 55 21.49 -2.49 -6.94
C LYS A 55 21.28 -2.44 -8.45
N TYR A 56 20.03 -2.39 -8.85
CA TYR A 56 19.67 -2.11 -10.22
C TYR A 56 19.46 -0.61 -10.35
N SER A 57 20.28 0.04 -11.14
CA SER A 57 20.15 1.48 -11.41
C SER A 57 19.51 1.71 -12.77
N PHE A 58 18.45 2.51 -12.78
CA PHE A 58 17.70 2.90 -13.95
C PHE A 58 17.80 4.42 -14.10
N ILE A 59 18.21 4.91 -15.26
CA ILE A 59 18.24 6.33 -15.56
C ILE A 59 17.04 6.66 -16.43
N PRO A 60 16.06 7.43 -15.91
CA PRO A 60 14.89 7.81 -16.73
C PRO A 60 15.31 8.72 -17.87
N SER A 61 14.82 8.43 -19.07
CA SER A 61 15.04 9.26 -20.23
C SER A 61 14.30 10.60 -20.13
N LYS A 62 14.73 11.60 -20.91
CA LYS A 62 14.00 12.88 -20.99
C LYS A 62 12.54 12.71 -21.39
N LYS A 63 12.23 11.70 -22.23
CA LYS A 63 10.87 11.39 -22.67
C LYS A 63 10.01 10.89 -21.53
N GLU A 64 10.49 9.88 -20.78
CA GLU A 64 9.81 9.31 -19.62
C GLU A 64 9.54 10.36 -18.53
N LYS A 65 10.52 11.23 -18.26
CA LYS A 65 10.37 12.34 -17.28
C LYS A 65 9.29 13.32 -17.71
N ARG A 66 9.31 13.74 -18.97
CA ARG A 66 8.46 14.81 -19.50
C ARG A 66 6.97 14.50 -19.44
N ILE A 67 6.60 13.22 -19.62
CA ILE A 67 5.20 12.77 -19.64
C ILE A 67 4.70 12.25 -18.29
N SER A 68 5.55 12.18 -17.28
CA SER A 68 5.22 11.61 -15.99
C SER A 68 4.91 12.69 -14.97
N ASN A 69 3.71 12.66 -14.39
CA ASN A 69 3.25 13.65 -13.42
C ASN A 69 3.69 13.37 -11.98
N GLY A 70 4.55 12.39 -11.72
CA GLY A 70 5.06 12.04 -10.40
C GLY A 70 5.83 10.74 -10.39
N GLY A 71 6.29 10.30 -9.22
CA GLY A 71 7.14 9.13 -9.10
C GLY A 71 6.45 7.84 -9.52
N TYR A 72 5.20 7.60 -9.14
CA TYR A 72 4.46 6.39 -9.56
C TYR A 72 4.28 6.33 -11.07
N ASN A 73 3.92 7.46 -11.69
CA ASN A 73 3.76 7.53 -13.14
C ASN A 73 5.10 7.37 -13.87
N LEU A 74 6.19 7.93 -13.30
CA LEU A 74 7.53 7.73 -13.85
C LEU A 74 7.93 6.26 -13.82
N LEU A 75 7.72 5.58 -12.69
CA LEU A 75 8.00 4.16 -12.54
C LEU A 75 7.15 3.28 -13.45
N TYR A 76 5.88 3.65 -13.66
CA TYR A 76 4.99 2.98 -14.60
C TYR A 76 5.47 3.12 -16.05
N ASN A 77 5.96 4.31 -16.42
CA ASN A 77 6.48 4.61 -17.75
C ASN A 77 7.88 4.04 -18.00
N MET A 78 8.56 3.54 -16.97
CA MET A 78 9.89 2.93 -17.09
C MET A 78 9.83 1.41 -17.21
N PRO A 79 10.72 0.80 -17.99
CA PRO A 79 10.74 -0.65 -18.19
C PRO A 79 11.40 -1.40 -17.01
N ILE A 80 10.76 -1.42 -15.86
CA ILE A 80 11.24 -2.16 -14.68
C ILE A 80 10.49 -3.49 -14.57
N SER A 81 11.13 -4.56 -15.05
CA SER A 81 10.49 -5.88 -15.18
C SER A 81 10.16 -6.55 -13.83
N VAL A 82 10.88 -6.22 -12.78
CA VAL A 82 10.72 -6.83 -11.44
C VAL A 82 9.63 -6.19 -10.59
N LEU A 83 9.08 -5.05 -11.03
CA LEU A 83 8.07 -4.30 -10.30
C LEU A 83 6.72 -4.35 -11.02
N SER A 84 5.66 -4.42 -10.23
CA SER A 84 4.30 -4.10 -10.63
C SER A 84 3.95 -2.74 -10.06
N VAL A 85 3.65 -1.78 -10.93
CA VAL A 85 3.34 -0.40 -10.57
C VAL A 85 1.92 -0.09 -11.01
N ASP A 86 1.08 0.30 -10.07
CA ASP A 86 -0.23 0.85 -10.36
C ASP A 86 -0.25 2.35 -10.02
N PRO A 87 -0.20 3.23 -11.04
CA PRO A 87 -0.17 4.67 -10.80
C PRO A 87 -1.50 5.23 -10.29
N LEU A 88 -2.57 4.46 -10.37
CA LEU A 88 -3.91 4.87 -9.96
C LEU A 88 -4.16 4.61 -8.48
N SER A 89 -3.86 3.40 -8.03
CA SER A 89 -3.90 3.05 -6.61
C SER A 89 -2.64 3.54 -5.86
N LYS A 90 -1.67 4.14 -6.57
CA LYS A 90 -0.38 4.62 -6.02
C LYS A 90 0.35 3.51 -5.27
N SER A 91 0.35 2.30 -5.82
CA SER A 91 0.96 1.13 -5.24
C SER A 91 2.10 0.57 -6.08
N ILE A 92 3.11 0.02 -5.38
CA ILE A 92 4.26 -0.65 -5.99
C ILE A 92 4.49 -1.94 -5.25
N THR A 93 4.52 -3.03 -6.00
CA THR A 93 4.87 -4.35 -5.49
C THR A 93 5.92 -5.00 -6.37
N THR A 94 6.58 -6.02 -5.86
CA THR A 94 7.32 -6.94 -6.73
C THR A 94 6.35 -7.80 -7.53
N ASN A 95 6.82 -8.46 -8.57
CA ASN A 95 5.99 -9.40 -9.34
C ASN A 95 5.49 -10.60 -8.49
N MET A 96 6.12 -10.85 -7.35
CA MET A 96 5.69 -11.86 -6.37
C MET A 96 4.61 -11.33 -5.41
N GLY A 97 4.24 -10.04 -5.51
CA GLY A 97 3.25 -9.39 -4.66
C GLY A 97 3.79 -8.84 -3.33
N ASP A 98 5.12 -8.83 -3.13
CA ASP A 98 5.71 -8.20 -1.95
C ASP A 98 5.69 -6.68 -2.05
N GLY A 99 5.45 -5.99 -0.94
CA GLY A 99 5.55 -4.55 -0.86
C GLY A 99 6.98 -4.05 -1.09
N VAL A 100 7.11 -2.90 -1.74
CA VAL A 100 8.39 -2.23 -1.97
C VAL A 100 8.40 -0.93 -1.18
N GLU A 101 9.41 -0.77 -0.32
CA GLU A 101 9.58 0.44 0.47
C GLU A 101 10.21 1.54 -0.37
N MET A 102 9.66 2.75 -0.29
CA MET A 102 10.06 3.88 -1.11
C MET A 102 10.99 4.82 -0.34
N PHE A 103 12.04 5.28 -1.03
CA PHE A 103 13.00 6.23 -0.51
C PHE A 103 13.27 7.34 -1.53
N ILE A 104 13.54 8.55 -1.03
CA ILE A 104 14.01 9.68 -1.83
C ILE A 104 15.35 10.12 -1.24
N ASN A 105 16.40 10.10 -2.06
CA ASN A 105 17.76 10.41 -1.63
C ASN A 105 18.21 9.61 -0.38
N GLY A 106 17.75 8.35 -0.23
CA GLY A 106 18.08 7.48 0.89
C GLY A 106 17.28 7.75 2.18
N ILE A 107 16.28 8.62 2.15
CA ILE A 107 15.36 8.90 3.25
C ILE A 107 14.03 8.24 2.92
N ARG A 108 13.44 7.55 3.88
CA ARG A 108 12.12 6.92 3.69
C ARG A 108 11.09 7.96 3.27
N ALA A 109 10.40 7.68 2.16
CA ALA A 109 9.44 8.58 1.56
C ALA A 109 8.02 8.15 1.89
N THR A 110 7.13 9.12 2.07
CA THR A 110 5.70 8.89 2.11
C THR A 110 5.13 8.66 0.70
N PRO A 111 4.01 7.96 0.54
CA PRO A 111 3.34 7.84 -0.76
C PRO A 111 3.05 9.21 -1.41
N ALA A 112 2.72 10.20 -0.59
CA ALA A 112 2.48 11.57 -1.02
C ALA A 112 3.72 12.24 -1.62
N GLU A 113 4.89 12.07 -1.01
CA GLU A 113 6.15 12.59 -1.55
C GLU A 113 6.49 11.93 -2.89
N VAL A 114 6.35 10.59 -2.98
CA VAL A 114 6.59 9.86 -4.23
C VAL A 114 5.66 10.33 -5.35
N GLN A 115 4.35 10.50 -5.05
CA GLN A 115 3.38 11.01 -6.02
C GLN A 115 3.73 12.40 -6.53
N ASN A 116 4.28 13.24 -5.66
CA ASN A 116 4.50 14.65 -5.95
C ASN A 116 5.93 15.00 -6.36
N ILE A 117 6.82 14.02 -6.50
CA ILE A 117 8.17 14.26 -7.05
C ILE A 117 8.06 15.00 -8.39
N ARG A 118 8.83 16.06 -8.55
CA ARG A 118 9.04 16.71 -9.83
C ARG A 118 9.96 15.83 -10.68
N THR A 119 9.42 15.19 -11.70
CA THR A 119 10.11 14.14 -12.47
C THR A 119 11.35 14.65 -13.22
N GLU A 120 11.36 15.94 -13.60
CA GLU A 120 12.53 16.58 -14.20
C GLU A 120 13.76 16.57 -13.28
N ASP A 121 13.56 16.55 -11.96
CA ASP A 121 14.63 16.52 -10.96
C ASP A 121 15.14 15.10 -10.69
N VAL A 122 14.46 14.06 -11.16
CA VAL A 122 14.90 12.67 -10.98
C VAL A 122 16.16 12.42 -11.81
N ARG A 123 17.24 12.00 -11.15
CA ARG A 123 18.51 11.64 -11.79
C ARG A 123 18.61 10.16 -12.11
N LYS A 124 18.25 9.32 -11.15
CA LYS A 124 18.24 7.85 -11.28
C LYS A 124 17.24 7.23 -10.31
N ILE A 125 16.88 6.00 -10.58
CA ILE A 125 16.06 5.15 -9.72
C ILE A 125 16.88 3.91 -9.39
N GLU A 126 16.95 3.56 -8.13
CA GLU A 126 17.73 2.44 -7.62
C GLU A 126 16.76 1.43 -6.99
N TYR A 127 16.67 0.26 -7.57
CA TYR A 127 15.96 -0.86 -6.97
C TYR A 127 16.96 -1.76 -6.24
N LEU A 128 16.71 -1.99 -4.98
CA LEU A 128 17.57 -2.77 -4.10
C LEU A 128 16.79 -3.96 -3.57
N GLU A 129 17.30 -5.14 -3.85
CA GLU A 129 16.83 -6.36 -3.21
C GLU A 129 17.69 -6.61 -1.98
N GLN A 130 17.05 -6.64 -0.82
CA GLN A 130 17.71 -6.89 0.47
C GLN A 130 18.91 -5.93 0.72
N PRO A 131 18.63 -4.62 0.81
CA PRO A 131 19.69 -3.65 0.98
C PRO A 131 20.47 -3.87 2.27
N THR A 132 21.78 -3.71 2.17
CA THR A 132 22.70 -3.81 3.32
C THR A 132 23.02 -2.44 3.93
N ASP A 133 22.63 -1.36 3.27
CA ASP A 133 22.81 0.01 3.76
C ASP A 133 21.78 0.29 4.87
N PRO A 134 22.22 0.74 6.06
CA PRO A 134 21.34 0.97 7.20
C PRO A 134 20.22 1.99 6.95
N ARG A 135 20.41 2.91 6.02
CA ARG A 135 19.39 3.91 5.64
C ARG A 135 18.09 3.27 5.15
N PHE A 136 18.18 2.07 4.59
CA PHE A 136 17.01 1.33 4.10
C PHE A 136 16.38 0.40 5.17
N ASN A 137 16.72 0.57 6.42
CA ASN A 137 16.12 0.01 7.64
C ASN A 137 15.46 -1.37 7.49
N ASN A 138 16.26 -2.38 7.10
CA ASN A 138 15.80 -3.76 6.92
C ASN A 138 14.68 -3.97 5.88
N ALA A 139 14.48 -3.03 4.97
CA ALA A 139 13.58 -3.22 3.85
C ALA A 139 13.95 -4.48 3.07
N ARG A 140 12.98 -5.36 2.79
CA ARG A 140 13.19 -6.52 1.94
C ARG A 140 13.43 -6.09 0.49
N TYR A 141 12.65 -5.14 0.04
CA TYR A 141 12.76 -4.51 -1.26
C TYR A 141 12.67 -3.00 -1.08
N ALA A 142 13.65 -2.27 -1.57
CA ALA A 142 13.69 -0.82 -1.50
C ALA A 142 13.80 -0.21 -2.91
N LEU A 143 13.08 0.87 -3.13
CA LEU A 143 13.22 1.68 -4.32
C LEU A 143 13.63 3.09 -3.91
N ASN A 144 14.84 3.50 -4.28
CA ASN A 144 15.38 4.81 -3.97
C ASN A 144 15.35 5.71 -5.21
N ILE A 145 14.55 6.77 -5.16
CA ILE A 145 14.50 7.78 -6.21
C ILE A 145 15.51 8.86 -5.87
N VAL A 146 16.57 8.95 -6.66
CA VAL A 146 17.60 9.98 -6.49
C VAL A 146 17.19 11.21 -7.28
N VAL A 147 16.94 12.31 -6.57
CA VAL A 147 16.55 13.60 -7.14
C VAL A 147 17.64 14.64 -6.98
N ALA A 148 17.60 15.67 -7.84
CA ALA A 148 18.42 16.86 -7.67
C ALA A 148 18.03 17.58 -6.37
N THR A 149 19.00 18.18 -5.68
CA THR A 149 18.78 19.01 -4.50
C THR A 149 18.85 20.48 -4.84
N TYR A 150 18.31 21.35 -3.99
CA TYR A 150 18.39 22.79 -4.10
C TYR A 150 19.31 23.36 -3.02
N ASP A 151 20.09 24.38 -3.36
CA ASP A 151 20.84 25.14 -2.33
C ASP A 151 19.87 25.96 -1.48
N ARG A 152 18.94 26.62 -2.16
CA ARG A 152 17.83 27.35 -1.57
C ARG A 152 16.73 27.45 -2.62
N GLY A 153 15.58 26.86 -2.34
CA GLY A 153 14.46 26.85 -3.29
C GLY A 153 13.70 25.53 -3.26
N GLY A 154 12.98 25.24 -4.33
CA GLY A 154 12.16 24.05 -4.41
C GLY A 154 11.20 24.10 -5.58
N TYR A 155 10.03 23.54 -5.38
CA TYR A 155 8.96 23.54 -6.37
C TYR A 155 7.60 23.45 -5.71
N THR A 156 6.59 23.95 -6.44
CA THR A 156 5.19 23.74 -6.08
C THR A 156 4.50 23.05 -7.25
N LYS A 157 3.60 22.12 -6.92
CA LYS A 157 2.89 21.27 -7.88
C LYS A 157 1.42 21.23 -7.52
N ALA A 158 0.57 21.45 -8.52
CA ALA A 158 -0.87 21.26 -8.44
C ALA A 158 -1.28 20.10 -9.34
N ASP A 159 -2.01 19.15 -8.80
CA ASP A 159 -2.57 18.00 -9.51
C ASP A 159 -4.08 18.02 -9.42
N GLY A 160 -4.76 17.77 -10.55
CA GLY A 160 -6.20 17.59 -10.63
C GLY A 160 -6.55 16.39 -11.49
N GLN A 161 -7.35 15.49 -10.96
CA GLN A 161 -7.90 14.35 -11.68
C GLN A 161 -9.42 14.39 -11.63
N GLN A 162 -10.06 14.25 -12.79
CA GLN A 162 -11.51 14.21 -12.91
C GLN A 162 -11.94 13.04 -13.77
N SER A 163 -12.86 12.23 -13.24
CA SER A 163 -13.57 11.18 -13.96
C SER A 163 -14.96 11.69 -14.37
N PHE A 164 -15.39 11.38 -15.61
CA PHE A 164 -16.62 11.98 -16.19
C PHE A 164 -17.82 11.04 -16.16
N VAL A 165 -17.70 9.78 -16.49
CA VAL A 165 -18.83 8.82 -16.45
C VAL A 165 -19.06 8.36 -15.02
N THR A 166 -17.99 7.97 -14.34
CA THR A 166 -17.99 7.70 -12.92
C THR A 166 -17.60 9.00 -12.22
N THR A 167 -18.50 9.61 -11.47
CA THR A 167 -18.28 10.94 -10.88
C THR A 167 -17.30 10.86 -9.71
N ALA A 168 -16.00 10.98 -10.00
CA ALA A 168 -14.93 10.99 -9.00
C ALA A 168 -13.87 12.03 -9.33
N GLY A 169 -13.29 12.64 -8.33
CA GLY A 169 -12.22 13.64 -8.49
C GLY A 169 -11.22 13.59 -7.35
N ALA A 170 -9.97 13.94 -7.66
CA ALA A 170 -8.87 14.05 -6.71
C ALA A 170 -8.04 15.28 -7.05
N TYR A 171 -7.86 16.17 -6.08
CA TYR A 171 -7.15 17.44 -6.27
C TYR A 171 -6.15 17.62 -5.14
N SER A 172 -4.92 17.99 -5.48
CA SER A 172 -3.90 18.24 -4.48
C SER A 172 -2.97 19.40 -4.84
N LEU A 173 -2.45 20.02 -3.81
CA LEU A 173 -1.37 21.00 -3.87
C LEU A 173 -0.22 20.52 -3.00
N TYR A 174 0.96 20.46 -3.59
CA TYR A 174 2.18 20.07 -2.90
C TYR A 174 3.24 21.14 -3.08
N SER A 175 3.93 21.50 -2.00
CA SER A 175 5.06 22.43 -2.02
C SER A 175 6.26 21.81 -1.31
N HIS A 176 7.39 21.79 -1.98
CA HIS A 176 8.68 21.33 -1.49
C HIS A 176 9.62 22.52 -1.43
N TYR A 177 10.22 22.75 -0.27
CA TYR A 177 11.19 23.81 -0.06
C TYR A 177 12.43 23.28 0.64
N GLU A 178 13.62 23.54 0.07
CA GLU A 178 14.90 23.03 0.54
C GLU A 178 15.86 24.17 0.89
N PHE A 179 16.50 24.03 2.04
CA PHE A 179 17.66 24.77 2.52
C PHE A 179 18.88 23.84 2.59
N PRO A 180 20.10 24.33 2.88
CA PRO A 180 21.29 23.48 2.90
C PRO A 180 21.23 22.25 3.82
N LYS A 181 20.46 22.31 4.90
CA LYS A 181 20.33 21.20 5.87
C LYS A 181 18.88 20.84 6.19
N MET A 182 17.92 21.67 5.79
CA MET A 182 16.51 21.51 6.11
C MET A 182 15.69 21.41 4.85
N THR A 183 14.65 20.58 4.90
CA THR A 183 13.66 20.46 3.84
C THR A 183 12.28 20.48 4.47
N TYR A 184 11.35 21.21 3.86
CA TYR A 184 9.95 21.26 4.25
C TYR A 184 9.07 20.82 3.10
N ASP A 185 8.13 19.93 3.38
CA ASP A 185 7.13 19.45 2.44
C ASP A 185 5.75 19.74 3.00
N LEU A 186 4.93 20.42 2.24
CA LEU A 186 3.52 20.69 2.56
C LEU A 186 2.63 20.08 1.50
N LEU A 187 1.68 19.27 1.89
CA LEU A 187 0.65 18.68 1.02
C LEU A 187 -0.73 18.98 1.57
N GLY A 188 -1.65 19.35 0.70
CA GLY A 188 -3.09 19.39 0.99
C GLY A 188 -3.87 18.87 -0.20
N GLY A 189 -5.00 18.21 0.07
CA GLY A 189 -5.83 17.68 -1.00
C GLY A 189 -7.26 17.37 -0.59
N LEU A 190 -8.09 17.20 -1.62
CA LEU A 190 -9.51 16.86 -1.52
C LEU A 190 -9.82 15.78 -2.54
N ASP A 191 -10.43 14.69 -2.10
CA ASP A 191 -10.90 13.62 -2.96
C ASP A 191 -12.41 13.44 -2.78
N TYR A 192 -13.11 13.07 -3.84
CA TYR A 192 -14.50 12.67 -3.76
C TYR A 192 -14.81 11.55 -4.76
N ASN A 193 -15.75 10.70 -4.38
CA ASN A 193 -16.26 9.64 -5.23
C ASN A 193 -17.77 9.51 -5.02
N ARG A 194 -18.53 9.45 -6.11
CA ARG A 194 -19.95 9.15 -6.10
C ARG A 194 -20.19 7.87 -6.87
N GLN A 195 -20.79 6.89 -6.21
CA GLN A 195 -21.25 5.65 -6.82
C GLN A 195 -22.76 5.73 -7.01
N ALA A 196 -23.21 5.78 -8.25
CA ALA A 196 -24.64 5.89 -8.58
C ALA A 196 -25.30 4.51 -8.81
N HIS A 197 -24.50 3.46 -8.97
CA HIS A 197 -24.94 2.09 -9.25
C HIS A 197 -24.27 1.11 -8.29
N LEU A 198 -24.34 1.43 -7.00
CA LEU A 198 -23.87 0.53 -5.94
C LEU A 198 -24.93 -0.52 -5.69
N GLY A 199 -24.53 -1.77 -5.47
CA GLY A 199 -25.48 -2.81 -5.11
C GLY A 199 -24.90 -4.22 -5.17
N ASP A 200 -25.73 -5.18 -4.82
CA ASP A 200 -25.40 -6.59 -4.90
C ASP A 200 -26.63 -7.39 -5.32
N GLU A 201 -26.40 -8.49 -6.04
CA GLU A 201 -27.33 -9.58 -6.23
C GLU A 201 -26.74 -10.81 -5.58
N SER A 202 -27.43 -11.40 -4.63
CA SER A 202 -26.90 -12.54 -3.88
C SER A 202 -27.89 -13.68 -3.78
N LYS A 203 -27.35 -14.90 -3.87
CA LYS A 203 -28.04 -16.15 -3.57
C LYS A 203 -27.28 -16.85 -2.47
N THR A 204 -27.94 -17.09 -1.34
CA THR A 204 -27.31 -17.71 -0.18
C THR A 204 -28.17 -18.89 0.29
N ASN A 205 -27.55 -20.05 0.41
CA ASN A 205 -28.16 -21.25 0.93
C ASN A 205 -27.58 -21.57 2.30
N TYR A 206 -28.43 -21.72 3.27
CA TYR A 206 -28.10 -22.15 4.63
C TYR A 206 -28.71 -23.54 4.84
N ASP A 207 -27.85 -24.51 5.22
CA ASP A 207 -28.24 -25.91 5.41
C ASP A 207 -27.68 -26.42 6.74
N PHE A 208 -28.38 -26.07 7.81
CA PHE A 208 -28.08 -26.53 9.16
C PHE A 208 -29.02 -27.71 9.51
N THR A 209 -28.64 -28.52 10.48
CA THR A 209 -29.44 -29.67 10.95
C THR A 209 -30.88 -29.29 11.31
N ASN A 210 -31.06 -28.08 11.86
CA ASN A 210 -32.38 -27.63 12.37
C ASN A 210 -32.90 -26.40 11.61
N LEU A 211 -32.26 -25.97 10.55
CA LEU A 211 -32.65 -24.81 9.77
C LEU A 211 -32.13 -24.91 8.35
N THR A 212 -33.01 -25.06 7.39
CA THR A 212 -32.69 -24.89 5.97
C THR A 212 -33.35 -23.62 5.48
N MET A 213 -32.56 -22.74 4.85
CA MET A 213 -33.03 -21.45 4.36
C MET A 213 -32.36 -21.10 3.06
N ASN A 214 -33.14 -20.75 2.04
CA ASN A 214 -32.65 -20.19 0.79
C ASN A 214 -33.02 -18.72 0.74
N ARG A 215 -32.05 -17.87 0.52
CA ARG A 215 -32.20 -16.42 0.48
C ARG A 215 -31.71 -15.86 -0.84
N ASP A 216 -32.63 -15.24 -1.58
CA ASP A 216 -32.32 -14.43 -2.75
C ASP A 216 -32.47 -12.96 -2.38
N GLU A 217 -31.45 -12.17 -2.60
CA GLU A 217 -31.46 -10.74 -2.28
C GLU A 217 -30.98 -9.92 -3.48
N HIS A 218 -31.70 -8.86 -3.78
CA HIS A 218 -31.31 -7.84 -4.72
C HIS A 218 -31.34 -6.49 -4.02
N LYS A 219 -30.21 -5.77 -4.07
CA LYS A 219 -30.11 -4.41 -3.55
C LYS A 219 -29.39 -3.50 -4.51
N SER A 220 -29.86 -2.26 -4.58
CA SER A 220 -29.29 -1.22 -5.41
C SER A 220 -29.38 0.13 -4.71
N GLY A 221 -28.47 1.04 -5.08
CA GLY A 221 -28.49 2.36 -4.49
C GLY A 221 -27.30 3.22 -4.88
N CYS A 222 -26.95 4.13 -4.00
CA CYS A 222 -25.88 5.07 -4.25
C CYS A 222 -25.10 5.39 -2.98
N SER A 223 -23.85 5.82 -3.16
CA SER A 223 -23.03 6.37 -2.08
C SER A 223 -22.25 7.60 -2.53
N LYS A 224 -21.79 8.36 -1.55
CA LYS A 224 -20.89 9.49 -1.76
C LYS A 224 -19.82 9.52 -0.69
N ASP A 225 -18.56 9.51 -1.14
CA ASP A 225 -17.41 9.61 -0.27
C ASP A 225 -16.68 10.93 -0.51
N ARG A 226 -16.12 11.49 0.54
CA ARG A 226 -15.30 12.70 0.51
C ARG A 226 -14.15 12.55 1.48
N GLN A 227 -12.98 12.98 1.05
CA GLN A 227 -11.78 12.98 1.87
C GLN A 227 -11.09 14.33 1.76
N GLY A 228 -10.69 14.89 2.88
CA GLY A 228 -9.79 16.02 2.97
C GLY A 228 -8.56 15.65 3.77
N TYR A 229 -7.38 16.08 3.35
CA TYR A 229 -6.14 15.78 4.06
C TYR A 229 -5.13 16.93 3.96
N ALA A 230 -4.28 17.02 4.97
CA ALA A 230 -3.12 17.89 4.95
C ALA A 230 -1.96 17.23 5.69
N THR A 231 -0.73 17.41 5.19
CA THR A 231 0.48 16.87 5.81
C THR A 231 1.60 17.90 5.73
N LEU A 232 2.28 18.13 6.85
CA LEU A 232 3.51 18.90 6.94
C LEU A 232 4.65 17.95 7.32
N ARG A 233 5.76 17.98 6.58
CA ARG A 233 6.96 17.23 6.88
C ARG A 233 8.18 18.14 6.92
N ALA A 234 9.03 17.95 7.93
CA ALA A 234 10.30 18.62 8.08
C ALA A 234 11.43 17.59 8.16
N LYS A 235 12.52 17.80 7.42
CA LYS A 235 13.69 16.93 7.38
C LYS A 235 14.95 17.74 7.67
N TYR A 236 15.76 17.26 8.60
CA TYR A 236 17.12 17.76 8.86
C TYR A 236 18.11 16.69 8.42
N VAL A 237 19.05 17.05 7.54
CA VAL A 237 19.96 16.09 6.91
C VAL A 237 21.40 16.63 6.99
N VAL A 238 22.25 15.87 7.65
CA VAL A 238 23.72 16.04 7.66
C VAL A 238 24.38 14.69 7.46
N ASP A 239 25.67 14.63 7.19
CA ASP A 239 26.41 13.40 6.83
C ASP A 239 26.27 12.26 7.85
N SER A 240 26.10 12.59 9.13
CA SER A 240 26.00 11.63 10.23
C SER A 240 24.60 11.43 10.79
N MET A 241 23.62 12.22 10.34
CA MET A 241 22.31 12.24 10.95
C MET A 241 21.23 12.63 9.97
N VAL A 242 20.10 11.91 10.03
CA VAL A 242 18.84 12.28 9.39
C VAL A 242 17.76 12.30 10.44
N ILE A 243 17.02 13.39 10.53
CA ILE A 243 15.81 13.53 11.36
C ILE A 243 14.70 13.98 10.42
N ALA A 244 13.67 13.18 10.28
CA ALA A 244 12.51 13.52 9.48
C ALA A 244 11.24 13.30 10.31
N ASN A 245 10.43 14.34 10.44
CA ASN A 245 9.15 14.28 11.14
C ASN A 245 8.03 14.74 10.21
N SER A 246 6.88 14.10 10.27
CA SER A 246 5.67 14.52 9.58
C SER A 246 4.46 14.50 10.50
N ILE A 247 3.58 15.46 10.33
CA ILE A 247 2.28 15.51 10.97
C ILE A 247 1.24 15.57 9.87
N GLY A 248 0.31 14.62 9.88
CA GLY A 248 -0.80 14.51 8.95
C GLY A 248 -2.14 14.62 9.66
N VAL A 249 -3.10 15.23 9.01
CA VAL A 249 -4.51 15.26 9.41
C VAL A 249 -5.36 14.80 8.25
N GLN A 250 -6.39 13.99 8.53
CA GLN A 250 -7.30 13.47 7.50
C GLN A 250 -8.72 13.48 8.05
N ILE A 251 -9.66 13.84 7.19
CA ILE A 251 -11.09 13.79 7.44
C ILE A 251 -11.74 13.03 6.30
N ASN A 252 -12.38 11.90 6.62
CA ASN A 252 -13.17 11.12 5.70
C ASN A 252 -14.64 11.26 6.07
N ARG A 253 -15.51 11.37 5.07
CA ARG A 253 -16.95 11.42 5.25
C ARG A 253 -17.63 10.64 4.14
N THR A 254 -18.50 9.69 4.54
CA THR A 254 -19.53 9.08 3.72
C THR A 254 -20.86 9.67 4.19
N PRO A 255 -21.30 10.82 3.65
CA PRO A 255 -22.52 11.48 4.14
C PRO A 255 -23.75 10.61 3.95
N TYR A 256 -23.74 9.74 2.95
CA TYR A 256 -24.79 8.74 2.74
C TYR A 256 -24.26 7.56 1.92
N MET A 257 -24.77 6.38 2.25
CA MET A 257 -24.81 5.17 1.46
C MET A 257 -26.22 4.63 1.61
N ASP A 258 -27.04 4.85 0.59
CA ASP A 258 -28.46 4.49 0.58
C ASP A 258 -28.65 3.29 -0.33
N LEU A 259 -29.18 2.21 0.22
CA LEU A 259 -29.52 1.02 -0.52
C LEU A 259 -30.98 0.68 -0.28
N SER A 260 -31.66 0.24 -1.31
CA SER A 260 -33.00 -0.34 -1.25
C SER A 260 -33.02 -1.62 -2.05
N GLY A 261 -33.90 -2.53 -1.65
CA GLY A 261 -33.97 -3.79 -2.35
C GLY A 261 -35.08 -4.69 -1.83
N SER A 262 -35.03 -5.92 -2.29
CA SER A 262 -35.92 -6.99 -1.88
C SER A 262 -35.12 -8.22 -1.47
N THR A 263 -35.66 -8.95 -0.51
CA THR A 263 -35.16 -10.26 -0.09
C THR A 263 -36.29 -11.25 -0.12
N SER A 264 -36.06 -12.42 -0.69
CA SER A 264 -36.94 -13.56 -0.70
C SER A 264 -36.29 -14.68 0.09
N ILE A 265 -36.97 -15.19 1.10
CA ILE A 265 -36.47 -16.21 2.01
C ILE A 265 -37.44 -17.39 1.99
N LEU A 266 -36.96 -18.54 1.54
CA LEU A 266 -37.70 -19.83 1.61
C LEU A 266 -37.08 -20.66 2.74
N SER A 267 -37.86 -20.89 3.80
CA SER A 267 -37.44 -21.70 4.94
C SER A 267 -37.89 -23.18 4.83
N SER A 268 -37.37 -24.03 5.72
CA SER A 268 -37.60 -25.48 5.72
C SER A 268 -39.06 -25.91 5.87
N ASP A 269 -39.91 -25.05 6.40
CA ASP A 269 -41.35 -25.23 6.52
C ASP A 269 -42.15 -24.72 5.30
N ASN A 270 -41.46 -24.47 4.18
CA ASN A 270 -41.98 -23.92 2.93
C ASN A 270 -42.66 -22.55 3.07
N MET A 271 -42.33 -21.81 4.12
CA MET A 271 -42.75 -20.42 4.26
C MET A 271 -41.88 -19.56 3.35
N LEU A 272 -42.51 -18.82 2.45
CA LEU A 272 -41.88 -17.84 1.59
C LEU A 272 -42.15 -16.45 2.16
N ASP A 273 -41.08 -15.78 2.63
CA ASP A 273 -41.13 -14.38 3.04
C ASP A 273 -40.53 -13.51 1.94
N GLU A 274 -41.32 -12.60 1.40
CA GLU A 274 -40.86 -11.56 0.47
C GLU A 274 -40.94 -10.20 1.14
N LEU A 275 -39.79 -9.58 1.33
CA LEU A 275 -39.68 -8.32 2.04
C LEU A 275 -38.92 -7.29 1.19
N ALA A 276 -39.44 -6.09 1.10
CA ALA A 276 -38.66 -4.96 0.66
C ALA A 276 -37.97 -4.31 1.86
N PHE A 277 -36.79 -3.78 1.63
CA PHE A 277 -36.02 -3.08 2.65
C PHE A 277 -35.36 -1.80 2.12
N VAL A 278 -35.04 -0.92 3.05
CA VAL A 278 -34.19 0.22 2.83
C VAL A 278 -33.11 0.23 3.91
N SER A 279 -31.91 0.62 3.51
CA SER A 279 -30.83 0.87 4.47
C SER A 279 -30.14 2.20 4.20
N HIS A 280 -29.80 2.89 5.25
CA HIS A 280 -29.06 4.13 5.25
C HIS A 280 -27.82 3.99 6.11
N ARG A 281 -26.64 4.34 5.57
CA ARG A 281 -25.39 4.41 6.33
C ARG A 281 -24.74 5.76 6.11
N ASN A 282 -24.29 6.36 7.19
CA ASN A 282 -23.37 7.47 7.14
C ASN A 282 -22.15 7.23 8.03
N GLU A 283 -21.04 7.83 7.66
CA GLU A 283 -19.79 7.65 8.39
C GLU A 283 -18.96 8.94 8.37
N LYS A 284 -18.36 9.25 9.50
CA LYS A 284 -17.38 10.32 9.64
C LYS A 284 -16.19 9.81 10.42
N ASN A 285 -15.01 10.01 9.85
CA ASN A 285 -13.75 9.64 10.46
C ASN A 285 -12.81 10.85 10.39
N TYR A 286 -12.11 11.14 11.47
CA TYR A 286 -10.96 12.04 11.44
C TYR A 286 -9.77 11.39 12.14
N SER A 287 -8.58 11.63 11.59
CA SER A 287 -7.35 11.10 12.14
C SER A 287 -6.25 12.16 12.15
N VAL A 288 -5.36 12.00 13.13
CA VAL A 288 -4.10 12.75 13.23
C VAL A 288 -3.00 11.72 13.38
N GLU A 289 -1.93 11.86 12.60
CA GLU A 289 -0.78 10.98 12.62
C GLU A 289 0.51 11.79 12.71
N TRP A 290 1.43 11.34 13.54
CA TRP A 290 2.80 11.81 13.61
C TRP A 290 3.75 10.67 13.29
N ASP A 291 4.60 10.86 12.26
CA ASP A 291 5.66 9.93 11.86
C ASP A 291 7.02 10.55 12.05
N GLY A 292 7.92 9.79 12.64
CA GLY A 292 9.33 10.11 12.80
C GLY A 292 10.22 9.07 12.13
N ASN A 293 11.23 9.52 11.37
CA ASN A 293 12.26 8.67 10.79
C ASN A 293 13.62 9.23 11.15
N TYR A 294 14.43 8.43 11.83
CA TYR A 294 15.70 8.86 12.40
C TYR A 294 16.81 7.92 11.97
N PHE A 295 17.94 8.50 11.57
CA PHE A 295 19.17 7.79 11.28
C PHE A 295 20.32 8.53 11.97
N PHE A 296 21.16 7.80 12.71
CA PHE A 296 22.34 8.31 13.38
C PHE A 296 23.53 7.39 13.09
N LYS A 297 24.58 7.95 12.52
CA LYS A 297 25.87 7.30 12.42
C LYS A 297 26.64 7.54 13.72
N LEU A 298 26.88 6.47 14.46
CA LEU A 298 27.56 6.50 15.75
C LEU A 298 29.05 6.21 15.60
N LYS A 299 29.79 6.35 16.70
CA LYS A 299 31.22 5.99 16.75
C LYS A 299 31.42 4.47 16.58
N ASN A 300 32.64 4.06 16.22
CA ASN A 300 33.05 2.65 16.08
C ASN A 300 32.20 1.82 15.12
N ASP A 301 31.80 2.42 13.97
CA ASP A 301 30.99 1.79 12.93
C ASP A 301 29.62 1.27 13.39
N PHE A 302 29.07 1.86 14.46
CA PHE A 302 27.67 1.67 14.81
C PHE A 302 26.78 2.64 14.02
N ASP A 303 25.58 2.20 13.74
CA ASP A 303 24.47 3.03 13.26
C ASP A 303 23.18 2.70 14.01
N LEU A 304 22.34 3.71 14.20
CA LEU A 304 21.02 3.60 14.77
C LEU A 304 20.01 4.11 13.75
N THR A 305 19.04 3.29 13.42
CA THR A 305 17.85 3.70 12.66
C THR A 305 16.62 3.52 13.52
N SER A 306 15.71 4.48 13.46
CA SER A 306 14.44 4.36 14.18
C SER A 306 13.30 4.97 13.37
N GLU A 307 12.17 4.31 13.40
CA GLU A 307 10.90 4.77 12.88
C GLU A 307 9.89 4.78 14.03
N PHE A 308 9.15 5.85 14.13
CA PHE A 308 8.12 6.03 15.14
C PHE A 308 6.85 6.53 14.48
N THR A 309 5.70 5.96 14.84
CA THR A 309 4.37 6.45 14.43
C THR A 309 3.49 6.57 15.66
N ALA A 310 2.81 7.69 15.78
CA ALA A 310 1.73 7.88 16.75
C ALA A 310 0.50 8.39 16.00
N ALA A 311 -0.60 7.66 16.09
CA ALA A 311 -1.83 8.02 15.43
C ALA A 311 -3.01 7.99 16.40
N TYR A 312 -3.93 8.92 16.20
CA TYR A 312 -5.25 8.94 16.84
C TYR A 312 -6.32 9.02 15.76
N MET A 313 -7.35 8.23 15.92
CA MET A 313 -8.51 8.21 15.04
C MET A 313 -9.80 8.23 15.86
N ASN A 314 -10.76 9.00 15.41
CA ASN A 314 -12.12 8.96 15.92
C ASN A 314 -13.08 8.71 14.78
N THR A 315 -13.93 7.71 14.93
CA THR A 315 -14.93 7.29 13.95
C THR A 315 -16.32 7.37 14.54
N ALA A 316 -17.27 7.89 13.78
CA ALA A 316 -18.69 7.82 14.08
C ALA A 316 -19.42 7.26 12.85
N GLN A 317 -20.17 6.20 13.03
CA GLN A 317 -20.96 5.53 11.99
C GLN A 317 -22.38 5.31 12.51
N ASN A 318 -23.36 5.62 11.65
CA ASN A 318 -24.75 5.26 11.86
C ASN A 318 -25.21 4.36 10.71
N TYR A 319 -25.95 3.33 11.05
CA TYR A 319 -26.55 2.40 10.12
C TYR A 319 -27.98 2.12 10.54
N ASP A 320 -28.92 2.42 9.66
CA ASP A 320 -30.34 2.20 9.81
C ASP A 320 -30.81 1.23 8.73
N TYR A 321 -31.54 0.20 9.11
CA TYR A 321 -32.11 -0.78 8.20
C TYR A 321 -33.56 -1.02 8.61
N SER A 322 -34.48 -0.95 7.64
CA SER A 322 -35.90 -1.20 7.88
C SER A 322 -36.52 -2.03 6.76
N THR A 323 -37.52 -2.85 7.12
CA THR A 323 -38.26 -3.72 6.19
C THR A 323 -39.74 -3.33 6.13
N THR A 324 -40.40 -3.76 5.08
CA THR A 324 -41.88 -3.60 4.92
C THR A 324 -42.68 -4.33 6.01
N ALA A 325 -42.10 -5.33 6.68
CA ALA A 325 -42.69 -6.01 7.82
C ALA A 325 -42.49 -5.25 9.16
N GLY A 326 -41.96 -4.04 9.14
CA GLY A 326 -41.76 -3.22 10.33
C GLY A 326 -40.54 -3.59 11.20
N GLN A 327 -39.63 -4.42 10.68
CA GLN A 327 -38.39 -4.76 11.37
C GLN A 327 -37.36 -3.60 11.19
N ASN A 328 -36.81 -3.12 12.30
CA ASN A 328 -35.82 -2.05 12.32
C ASN A 328 -34.55 -2.50 13.01
N ILE A 329 -33.41 -2.18 12.41
CA ILE A 329 -32.08 -2.36 12.98
C ILE A 329 -31.37 -1.02 12.95
N ILE A 330 -30.92 -0.58 14.09
CA ILE A 330 -30.18 0.67 14.27
C ILE A 330 -28.84 0.32 14.91
N ASN A 331 -27.75 0.68 14.25
CA ASN A 331 -26.40 0.56 14.79
C ASN A 331 -25.73 1.93 14.76
N GLU A 332 -25.53 2.49 15.93
CA GLU A 332 -24.74 3.72 16.12
C GLU A 332 -23.40 3.32 16.75
N ILE A 333 -22.30 3.58 16.05
CA ILE A 333 -20.97 3.17 16.46
C ILE A 333 -20.09 4.40 16.63
N GLY A 334 -19.53 4.57 17.82
CA GLY A 334 -18.48 5.54 18.10
C GLY A 334 -17.19 4.83 18.46
N GLU A 335 -16.08 5.19 17.86
CA GLU A 335 -14.77 4.60 18.14
C GLU A 335 -13.71 5.68 18.34
N ASP A 336 -12.95 5.54 19.43
CA ASP A 336 -11.68 6.23 19.67
C ASP A 336 -10.55 5.21 19.60
N ALA A 337 -9.61 5.40 18.66
CA ALA A 337 -8.48 4.50 18.44
C ALA A 337 -7.14 5.22 18.55
N TRP A 338 -6.19 4.57 19.23
CA TRP A 338 -4.80 4.99 19.37
C TRP A 338 -3.88 3.92 18.81
N ASN A 339 -2.88 4.34 18.05
CA ASN A 339 -1.84 3.45 17.54
C ASN A 339 -0.47 4.09 17.77
N LEU A 340 0.41 3.36 18.45
CA LEU A 340 1.81 3.73 18.64
C LEU A 340 2.69 2.62 18.06
N LYS A 341 3.67 2.96 17.24
CA LYS A 341 4.62 2.00 16.66
C LYS A 341 6.04 2.51 16.80
N LEU A 342 6.95 1.62 17.13
CA LEU A 342 8.38 1.84 17.16
C LEU A 342 9.08 0.70 16.41
N ASN A 343 9.99 1.03 15.52
CA ASN A 343 10.91 0.09 14.88
C ASN A 343 12.32 0.68 14.96
N ALA A 344 13.14 0.18 15.87
CA ALA A 344 14.49 0.68 16.10
C ALA A 344 15.53 -0.40 15.85
N THR A 345 16.61 -0.08 15.14
CA THR A 345 17.71 -1.00 14.82
C THR A 345 19.03 -0.36 15.20
N LEU A 346 19.74 -0.98 16.12
CA LEU A 346 21.15 -0.71 16.41
C LEU A 346 22.00 -1.75 15.68
N ARG A 347 22.94 -1.30 14.84
CA ARG A 347 23.75 -2.17 13.99
C ARG A 347 25.21 -1.79 14.09
N LYS A 348 26.08 -2.80 14.07
CA LYS A 348 27.53 -2.66 13.95
C LYS A 348 28.01 -3.25 12.63
N ARG A 349 28.83 -2.50 11.91
CA ARG A 349 29.47 -2.96 10.69
C ARG A 349 30.85 -3.47 10.98
N ILE A 350 31.17 -4.67 10.46
CA ILE A 350 32.48 -5.30 10.59
C ILE A 350 32.90 -5.78 9.20
N LYS A 351 33.76 -5.05 8.54
CA LYS A 351 34.25 -5.37 7.16
C LYS A 351 33.07 -5.64 6.18
N ARG A 352 32.86 -6.92 5.85
CA ARG A 352 31.86 -7.42 4.90
C ARG A 352 30.56 -7.89 5.56
N ALA A 353 30.51 -7.86 6.89
CA ALA A 353 29.36 -8.25 7.68
C ALA A 353 28.79 -7.08 8.46
N SER A 354 27.52 -7.14 8.80
CA SER A 354 26.92 -6.33 9.83
C SER A 354 26.00 -7.15 10.71
N PHE A 355 26.02 -6.87 12.00
CA PHE A 355 25.19 -7.52 13.00
C PHE A 355 24.49 -6.45 13.82
N GLY A 356 23.29 -6.75 14.27
CA GLY A 356 22.56 -5.79 15.07
C GLY A 356 21.40 -6.39 15.83
N ILE A 357 20.78 -5.55 16.63
CA ILE A 357 19.55 -5.83 17.34
C ILE A 357 18.49 -4.87 16.81
N ASN A 358 17.36 -5.42 16.46
CA ASN A 358 16.18 -4.66 16.08
C ASN A 358 15.06 -4.90 17.10
N LEU A 359 14.38 -3.84 17.50
CA LEU A 359 13.20 -3.87 18.34
C LEU A 359 12.02 -3.34 17.55
N ILE A 360 10.98 -4.14 17.40
CA ILE A 360 9.67 -3.72 16.91
C ILE A 360 8.72 -3.74 18.09
N SER A 361 8.00 -2.65 18.29
CA SER A 361 6.95 -2.56 19.30
C SER A 361 5.75 -1.84 18.73
N SER A 362 4.55 -2.28 19.06
CA SER A 362 3.33 -1.55 18.77
C SER A 362 2.34 -1.65 19.93
N PHE A 363 1.59 -0.59 20.09
CA PHE A 363 0.45 -0.52 21.01
C PHE A 363 -0.77 -0.03 20.24
N ASN A 364 -1.86 -0.78 20.32
CA ASN A 364 -3.17 -0.40 19.82
C ASN A 364 -4.13 -0.31 21.00
N GLY A 365 -4.90 0.74 21.06
CA GLY A 365 -5.95 0.92 22.07
C GLY A 365 -7.21 1.44 21.42
N ASN A 366 -8.31 0.69 21.52
CA ASN A 366 -9.60 1.06 20.95
C ASN A 366 -10.66 1.08 22.05
N ALA A 367 -11.48 2.13 22.08
CA ALA A 367 -12.70 2.22 22.84
C ALA A 367 -13.86 2.37 21.86
N ILE A 368 -14.74 1.39 21.82
CA ILE A 368 -15.84 1.30 20.86
C ILE A 368 -17.15 1.29 21.65
N HIS A 369 -18.06 2.17 21.28
CA HIS A 369 -19.40 2.30 21.85
C HIS A 369 -20.42 1.94 20.80
N TYR A 370 -21.15 0.85 21.02
CA TYR A 370 -22.30 0.45 20.21
C TYR A 370 -23.58 0.89 20.90
N ARG A 371 -24.48 1.50 20.15
CA ARG A 371 -25.81 1.90 20.57
C ARG A 371 -26.84 1.40 19.55
N GLY A 372 -28.11 1.37 19.92
CA GLY A 372 -29.20 0.91 19.07
C GLY A 372 -29.60 -0.54 19.35
N THR A 373 -29.75 -1.37 18.32
CA THR A 373 -30.33 -2.73 18.42
C THR A 373 -29.54 -3.67 19.32
N THR A 374 -28.22 -3.60 19.29
CA THR A 374 -27.32 -4.45 20.11
C THR A 374 -26.30 -3.59 20.86
N PRO A 375 -26.73 -2.88 21.91
CA PRO A 375 -25.85 -1.93 22.63
C PRO A 375 -24.76 -2.67 23.41
N SER A 376 -23.53 -2.17 23.32
CA SER A 376 -22.41 -2.68 24.11
C SER A 376 -21.22 -1.71 24.07
N ASP A 377 -20.34 -1.84 25.05
CA ASP A 377 -19.08 -1.11 25.11
C ASP A 377 -17.93 -2.10 25.05
N VAL A 378 -16.98 -1.84 24.16
CA VAL A 378 -15.79 -2.69 23.96
C VAL A 378 -14.54 -1.87 24.16
N LYS A 379 -13.65 -2.35 25.01
CA LYS A 379 -12.30 -1.82 25.16
C LYS A 379 -11.30 -2.88 24.75
N VAL A 380 -10.44 -2.53 23.79
CA VAL A 380 -9.38 -3.39 23.32
C VAL A 380 -8.05 -2.71 23.54
N ARG A 381 -7.09 -3.48 24.03
CA ARG A 381 -5.69 -3.07 24.12
C ARG A 381 -4.85 -4.22 23.58
N ASP A 382 -3.91 -3.89 22.70
CA ASP A 382 -3.01 -4.85 22.10
C ASP A 382 -1.58 -4.33 22.17
N TRP A 383 -0.71 -5.08 22.84
CA TRP A 383 0.71 -4.83 22.95
C TRP A 383 1.46 -5.88 22.15
N TYR A 384 2.33 -5.44 21.28
CA TYR A 384 3.22 -6.28 20.52
C TYR A 384 4.66 -5.82 20.71
N ILE A 385 5.54 -6.73 21.08
CA ILE A 385 6.97 -6.49 21.25
C ILE A 385 7.75 -7.62 20.59
N MET A 386 8.72 -7.31 19.74
CA MET A 386 9.55 -8.25 19.03
C MET A 386 11.01 -7.81 18.99
N PRO A 387 11.84 -8.22 19.94
CA PRO A 387 13.29 -8.17 19.77
C PRO A 387 13.74 -9.22 18.77
N ARG A 388 14.69 -8.84 17.89
CA ARG A 388 15.29 -9.75 16.93
C ARG A 388 16.75 -9.44 16.66
N ALA A 389 17.55 -10.47 16.50
CA ALA A 389 18.89 -10.37 15.95
C ALA A 389 18.80 -10.19 14.44
N VAL A 390 19.58 -9.28 13.88
CA VAL A 390 19.68 -9.05 12.43
C VAL A 390 21.11 -9.22 11.98
N PHE A 391 21.32 -9.83 10.83
CA PHE A 391 22.64 -9.98 10.24
C PHE A 391 22.60 -9.76 8.74
N ASN A 392 23.70 -9.25 8.19
CA ASN A 392 23.94 -9.14 6.75
C ASN A 392 25.38 -9.52 6.47
N TYR A 393 25.60 -10.25 5.39
CA TYR A 393 26.93 -10.60 4.90
C TYR A 393 26.95 -10.47 3.38
N SER A 394 27.98 -9.82 2.86
CA SER A 394 28.15 -9.64 1.41
C SER A 394 29.61 -9.86 1.02
N VAL A 395 29.83 -10.79 0.12
CA VAL A 395 31.14 -11.10 -0.44
C VAL A 395 31.06 -11.32 -1.93
N ASN A 396 31.89 -10.57 -2.68
CA ASN A 396 31.93 -10.66 -4.14
C ASN A 396 30.52 -10.59 -4.78
N LYS A 397 30.11 -11.72 -5.37
CA LYS A 397 28.84 -11.90 -6.08
C LYS A 397 27.70 -12.45 -5.20
N PHE A 398 28.01 -12.83 -3.96
CA PHE A 398 27.07 -13.46 -3.05
C PHE A 398 26.72 -12.56 -1.88
N ARG A 399 25.49 -12.59 -1.48
CA ARG A 399 24.96 -11.94 -0.28
C ARG A 399 24.00 -12.83 0.46
N ILE A 400 23.94 -12.67 1.76
CA ILE A 400 22.94 -13.30 2.63
C ILE A 400 22.58 -12.31 3.73
N ASN A 401 21.31 -12.22 4.06
CA ASN A 401 20.81 -11.49 5.20
C ASN A 401 19.69 -12.26 5.88
N GLY A 402 19.46 -11.92 7.14
CA GLY A 402 18.40 -12.57 7.87
C GLY A 402 18.13 -11.90 9.21
N ASN A 403 17.05 -12.34 9.80
CA ASN A 403 16.72 -12.01 11.17
C ASN A 403 16.06 -13.19 11.88
N LEU A 404 16.26 -13.24 13.18
CA LEU A 404 15.65 -14.21 14.08
C LEU A 404 15.18 -13.49 15.33
N GLY A 405 13.94 -13.68 15.71
CA GLY A 405 13.35 -13.04 16.89
C GLY A 405 12.20 -13.83 17.47
N VAL A 406 11.72 -13.37 18.60
CA VAL A 406 10.52 -13.87 19.26
C VAL A 406 9.59 -12.70 19.49
N SER A 407 8.34 -12.82 19.06
CA SER A 407 7.31 -11.84 19.40
C SER A 407 6.59 -12.22 20.68
N TYR A 408 6.34 -11.23 21.50
CA TYR A 408 5.39 -11.24 22.60
C TYR A 408 4.21 -10.39 22.19
N GLU A 409 3.01 -10.93 22.28
CA GLU A 409 1.76 -10.21 22.01
C GLU A 409 0.84 -10.41 23.22
N GLU A 410 0.33 -9.32 23.73
CA GLU A 410 -0.64 -9.30 24.82
C GLU A 410 -1.88 -8.52 24.35
N ALA A 411 -2.99 -9.22 24.21
CA ALA A 411 -4.28 -8.64 23.84
C ALA A 411 -5.22 -8.68 25.03
N THR A 412 -5.92 -7.58 25.28
CA THR A 412 -6.94 -7.47 26.33
C THR A 412 -8.26 -7.03 25.71
N TYR A 413 -9.32 -7.80 25.91
CA TYR A 413 -10.68 -7.54 25.44
C TYR A 413 -11.61 -7.43 26.65
N ASN A 414 -12.14 -6.23 26.93
CA ASN A 414 -13.02 -5.98 28.10
C ASN A 414 -12.48 -6.53 29.44
N GLY A 415 -11.15 -6.53 29.61
CA GLY A 415 -10.49 -7.04 30.82
C GLY A 415 -10.00 -8.49 30.71
N GLU A 416 -10.48 -9.27 29.77
CA GLU A 416 -9.92 -10.62 29.49
C GLU A 416 -8.59 -10.49 28.75
N ARG A 417 -7.56 -11.15 29.29
CA ARG A 417 -6.18 -11.06 28.82
C ARG A 417 -5.75 -12.35 28.14
N GLU A 418 -5.18 -12.21 26.95
CA GLU A 418 -4.53 -13.29 26.21
C GLU A 418 -3.07 -12.95 25.90
N VAL A 419 -2.18 -13.91 26.04
CA VAL A 419 -0.75 -13.73 25.77
C VAL A 419 -0.26 -14.78 24.81
N TYR A 420 0.51 -14.35 23.80
CA TYR A 420 1.08 -15.21 22.78
C TYR A 420 2.58 -14.96 22.65
N PHE A 421 3.35 -16.05 22.53
CA PHE A 421 4.75 -16.03 22.14
C PHE A 421 4.91 -16.73 20.80
N PHE A 422 5.65 -16.10 19.88
CA PHE A 422 5.83 -16.67 18.56
C PHE A 422 7.23 -16.40 18.00
N PRO A 423 8.01 -17.46 17.62
CA PRO A 423 9.28 -17.28 16.94
C PRO A 423 9.05 -16.80 15.50
N LYS A 424 9.84 -15.82 15.06
CA LYS A 424 9.84 -15.32 13.69
C LYS A 424 11.23 -15.37 13.11
N SER A 425 11.34 -15.81 11.86
CA SER A 425 12.60 -15.83 11.15
C SER A 425 12.42 -15.43 9.70
N PHE A 426 13.44 -14.77 9.20
CA PHE A 426 13.55 -14.43 7.81
C PHE A 426 14.99 -14.67 7.36
N LEU A 427 15.16 -15.34 6.25
CA LEU A 427 16.44 -15.57 5.60
C LEU A 427 16.30 -15.26 4.12
N SER A 428 17.27 -14.56 3.55
CA SER A 428 17.28 -14.31 2.12
C SER A 428 18.70 -14.18 1.61
N GLY A 429 18.88 -14.45 0.34
CA GLY A 429 20.17 -14.35 -0.31
C GLY A 429 20.05 -14.06 -1.80
N GLY A 430 21.17 -13.66 -2.36
CA GLY A 430 21.26 -13.40 -3.80
C GLY A 430 22.65 -13.72 -4.32
N TRP A 431 22.68 -14.22 -5.54
CA TRP A 431 23.90 -14.52 -6.26
C TRP A 431 23.87 -13.88 -7.66
N ASN A 432 24.81 -12.98 -7.90
CA ASN A 432 25.03 -12.38 -9.23
C ASN A 432 26.07 -13.23 -9.95
N PHE A 433 25.66 -14.10 -10.86
CA PHE A 433 26.57 -14.92 -11.65
C PHE A 433 27.51 -14.03 -12.51
N ASP A 434 26.87 -13.05 -13.16
CA ASP A 434 27.49 -12.02 -13.96
C ASP A 434 26.66 -10.72 -13.98
N ALA A 435 26.94 -9.78 -14.88
CA ALA A 435 26.19 -8.53 -15.04
C ALA A 435 24.78 -8.71 -15.63
N ARG A 436 24.47 -9.89 -16.15
CA ARG A 436 23.20 -10.20 -16.86
C ARG A 436 22.32 -11.21 -16.13
N ASN A 437 22.90 -12.00 -15.24
CA ASN A 437 22.23 -13.13 -14.60
C ASN A 437 22.31 -13.02 -13.08
N SER A 438 21.17 -13.07 -12.42
CA SER A 438 21.10 -13.08 -10.96
C SER A 438 20.01 -14.02 -10.44
N LEU A 439 20.32 -14.69 -9.34
CA LEU A 439 19.42 -15.55 -8.58
C LEU A 439 19.17 -14.93 -7.20
N SER A 440 17.93 -14.87 -6.78
CA SER A 440 17.54 -14.47 -5.43
C SER A 440 16.67 -15.56 -4.80
N PHE A 441 16.85 -15.80 -3.52
CA PHE A 441 15.99 -16.68 -2.75
C PHE A 441 15.59 -16.03 -1.44
N SER A 442 14.45 -16.44 -0.89
CA SER A 442 14.05 -16.06 0.46
C SER A 442 13.24 -17.16 1.13
N PHE A 443 13.30 -17.18 2.45
CA PHE A 443 12.50 -18.02 3.33
C PHE A 443 11.96 -17.14 4.45
N GLU A 444 10.68 -17.25 4.71
CA GLU A 444 10.01 -16.53 5.79
C GLU A 444 9.19 -17.53 6.62
N TYR A 445 9.37 -17.47 7.92
CA TYR A 445 8.54 -18.12 8.92
C TYR A 445 8.00 -17.03 9.83
N SER A 446 6.70 -16.78 9.77
CA SER A 446 6.09 -15.67 10.47
C SER A 446 4.66 -15.98 10.90
N MET A 447 4.09 -15.07 11.67
CA MET A 447 2.73 -15.16 12.16
C MET A 447 1.85 -14.14 11.42
N PHE A 448 0.63 -14.54 11.15
CA PHE A 448 -0.42 -13.67 10.62
C PHE A 448 -1.40 -13.33 11.75
N GLY A 449 -1.54 -12.04 12.04
CA GLY A 449 -2.46 -11.56 13.07
C GLY A 449 -3.89 -11.44 12.56
N ASN A 450 -4.85 -11.69 13.43
CA ASN A 450 -6.26 -11.42 13.14
C ASN A 450 -6.58 -9.95 13.42
N SER A 451 -7.52 -9.37 12.65
CA SER A 451 -8.00 -8.02 12.94
C SER A 451 -8.79 -7.97 14.26
N LEU A 452 -8.80 -6.80 14.89
CA LEU A 452 -9.56 -6.60 16.14
C LEU A 452 -11.06 -6.90 15.96
N GLY A 453 -11.64 -6.54 14.82
CA GLY A 453 -13.04 -6.85 14.50
C GLY A 453 -13.37 -8.34 14.46
N MET A 454 -12.40 -9.19 14.02
CA MET A 454 -12.58 -10.66 14.02
C MET A 454 -12.58 -11.25 15.43
N LYS A 455 -12.02 -10.56 16.41
CA LYS A 455 -11.96 -10.97 17.81
C LYS A 455 -13.02 -10.28 18.68
N SER A 456 -13.72 -9.25 18.21
CA SER A 456 -14.72 -8.53 18.98
C SER A 456 -15.91 -9.45 19.35
N PRO A 457 -16.24 -9.61 20.65
CA PRO A 457 -17.32 -10.50 21.09
C PRO A 457 -18.72 -9.98 20.78
N ASN A 458 -18.84 -8.77 20.25
CA ASN A 458 -20.11 -8.13 19.99
C ASN A 458 -20.90 -8.80 18.89
N LEU A 459 -22.21 -8.97 19.15
CA LEU A 459 -23.18 -9.32 18.14
C LEU A 459 -23.63 -8.05 17.43
N ILE A 460 -23.48 -7.98 16.12
CA ILE A 460 -23.89 -6.84 15.30
C ILE A 460 -24.86 -7.36 14.26
N MET A 461 -26.12 -6.93 14.35
CA MET A 461 -27.13 -7.26 13.34
C MET A 461 -26.79 -6.53 12.04
N THR A 462 -26.72 -7.27 10.93
CA THR A 462 -26.48 -6.70 9.59
C THR A 462 -27.78 -6.50 8.83
N ASP A 463 -28.74 -7.37 9.09
CA ASP A 463 -30.10 -7.31 8.58
C ASP A 463 -31.03 -8.14 9.51
N HIS A 464 -32.28 -8.33 9.11
CA HIS A 464 -33.29 -8.98 9.95
C HIS A 464 -33.06 -10.49 10.18
N VAL A 465 -32.18 -11.16 9.42
CA VAL A 465 -31.89 -12.61 9.55
C VAL A 465 -30.42 -12.91 9.77
N THR A 466 -29.52 -11.95 9.59
CA THR A 466 -28.07 -12.19 9.73
C THR A 466 -27.41 -11.25 10.72
N ALA A 467 -26.41 -11.79 11.42
CA ALA A 467 -25.55 -11.04 12.32
C ALA A 467 -24.11 -11.47 12.19
N ILE A 468 -23.21 -10.61 12.66
CA ILE A 468 -21.77 -10.87 12.75
C ILE A 468 -21.37 -10.84 14.23
N LYS A 469 -20.53 -11.81 14.62
CA LYS A 469 -19.94 -11.88 15.95
C LYS A 469 -18.49 -12.34 15.83
N GLY A 470 -17.54 -11.54 16.34
CA GLY A 470 -16.15 -11.98 16.40
C GLY A 470 -15.93 -13.06 17.46
N ASN A 471 -14.75 -13.67 17.45
CA ASN A 471 -14.38 -14.72 18.39
C ASN A 471 -13.14 -14.28 19.19
N PRO A 472 -13.27 -13.93 20.49
CA PRO A 472 -12.14 -13.52 21.33
C PRO A 472 -11.04 -14.59 21.43
N LYS A 473 -11.42 -15.89 21.35
CA LYS A 473 -10.48 -17.02 21.43
C LYS A 473 -9.76 -17.32 20.11
N LEU A 474 -9.97 -16.48 19.08
CA LEU A 474 -9.32 -16.64 17.78
C LEU A 474 -7.81 -16.43 17.89
N LYS A 475 -7.03 -17.46 17.58
CA LYS A 475 -5.56 -17.44 17.67
C LYS A 475 -4.94 -16.92 16.38
N ASN A 476 -3.86 -16.20 16.51
CA ASN A 476 -3.01 -15.90 15.36
C ASN A 476 -2.44 -17.20 14.79
N PHE A 477 -2.18 -17.23 13.49
CA PHE A 477 -1.71 -18.44 12.80
C PHE A 477 -0.39 -18.18 12.08
N TYR A 478 0.41 -19.20 11.91
CA TYR A 478 1.71 -19.07 11.27
C TYR A 478 1.68 -19.43 9.80
N PHE A 479 2.62 -18.88 9.07
CA PHE A 479 2.87 -19.23 7.69
C PHE A 479 4.35 -19.42 7.38
N ILE A 480 4.59 -20.19 6.33
CA ILE A 480 5.91 -20.44 5.74
C ILE A 480 5.85 -19.94 4.30
N SER A 481 6.90 -19.23 3.87
CA SER A 481 6.93 -18.67 2.52
C SER A 481 8.34 -18.71 1.91
N PRO A 482 8.79 -19.84 1.35
CA PRO A 482 9.97 -19.88 0.49
C PRO A 482 9.68 -19.27 -0.87
N SER A 483 10.66 -18.58 -1.45
CA SER A 483 10.59 -18.03 -2.80
C SER A 483 11.95 -18.04 -3.49
N ILE A 484 11.94 -18.16 -4.82
CA ILE A 484 13.10 -18.10 -5.69
C ILE A 484 12.75 -17.22 -6.88
N SER A 485 13.67 -16.35 -7.29
CA SER A 485 13.56 -15.61 -8.53
C SER A 485 14.88 -15.62 -9.29
N TYR A 486 14.78 -15.74 -10.62
CA TYR A 486 15.91 -15.70 -11.53
C TYR A 486 15.70 -14.62 -12.57
N LYS A 487 16.67 -13.73 -12.72
CA LYS A 487 16.62 -12.61 -13.65
C LYS A 487 17.68 -12.78 -14.72
N ILE A 488 17.27 -12.54 -15.96
CA ILE A 488 18.09 -12.65 -17.18
C ILE A 488 18.00 -11.33 -17.93
N ILE A 489 19.13 -10.80 -18.37
CA ILE A 489 19.24 -9.62 -19.26
C ILE A 489 19.98 -10.08 -20.53
N PRO A 490 19.27 -10.70 -21.49
CA PRO A 490 19.93 -11.26 -22.69
C PRO A 490 20.66 -10.18 -23.47
N ASP A 491 20.06 -9.00 -23.58
CA ASP A 491 20.60 -7.85 -24.27
C ASP A 491 20.16 -6.52 -23.63
N LYS A 492 20.55 -5.38 -24.22
CA LYS A 492 20.18 -4.05 -23.73
C LYS A 492 18.69 -3.70 -23.87
N ARG A 493 17.93 -4.47 -24.63
CA ARG A 493 16.51 -4.23 -24.96
C ARG A 493 15.58 -5.13 -24.17
N THR A 494 16.06 -6.27 -23.68
CA THR A 494 15.25 -7.33 -23.11
C THR A 494 15.63 -7.60 -21.66
N THR A 495 14.64 -7.70 -20.79
CA THR A 495 14.81 -8.22 -19.43
C THR A 495 13.73 -9.24 -19.15
N ILE A 496 14.10 -10.39 -18.59
CA ILE A 496 13.19 -11.49 -18.24
C ILE A 496 13.39 -11.79 -16.76
N SER A 497 12.30 -12.02 -16.04
CA SER A 497 12.30 -12.46 -14.65
C SER A 497 11.41 -13.68 -14.51
N LEU A 498 11.95 -14.76 -14.00
CA LEU A 498 11.23 -15.98 -13.66
C LEU A 498 11.15 -16.05 -12.14
N PHE A 499 10.02 -16.44 -11.59
CA PHE A 499 9.86 -16.50 -10.14
C PHE A 499 8.91 -17.61 -9.72
N THR A 500 9.15 -18.13 -8.51
CA THR A 500 8.26 -19.07 -7.85
C THR A 500 8.19 -18.75 -6.35
N ARG A 501 7.03 -18.98 -5.77
CA ARG A 501 6.76 -18.81 -4.34
C ARG A 501 5.77 -19.88 -3.88
N TRP A 502 6.03 -20.48 -2.75
CA TRP A 502 5.05 -21.28 -2.04
C TRP A 502 4.72 -20.62 -0.70
N GLN A 503 3.42 -20.52 -0.39
CA GLN A 503 2.94 -20.02 0.89
C GLN A 503 2.04 -21.07 1.51
N TYR A 504 2.33 -21.42 2.73
CA TYR A 504 1.54 -22.39 3.52
C TYR A 504 1.10 -21.73 4.82
N PHE A 505 -0.20 -21.68 5.04
CA PHE A 505 -0.84 -21.17 6.25
C PHE A 505 -1.42 -22.33 7.02
N ASN A 506 -1.05 -22.45 8.29
CA ASN A 506 -1.53 -23.51 9.18
C ASN A 506 -2.64 -22.99 10.07
N ARG A 507 -3.79 -23.64 10.05
CA ARG A 507 -4.98 -23.30 10.81
C ARG A 507 -5.35 -21.81 10.69
N PRO A 508 -5.51 -21.30 9.48
CA PRO A 508 -5.93 -19.91 9.28
C PRO A 508 -7.30 -19.65 9.91
N SER A 509 -7.63 -18.39 10.11
CA SER A 509 -8.97 -18.00 10.54
C SER A 509 -9.94 -18.17 9.37
N VAL A 510 -11.02 -18.91 9.57
CA VAL A 510 -12.06 -19.18 8.58
C VAL A 510 -13.43 -18.81 9.13
N PHE A 511 -14.41 -18.61 8.25
CA PHE A 511 -15.80 -18.40 8.67
C PHE A 511 -16.40 -19.66 9.30
N VAL A 512 -17.20 -19.43 10.35
CA VAL A 512 -18.15 -20.39 10.88
C VAL A 512 -19.52 -19.71 10.96
N TRP A 513 -20.57 -20.50 10.76
CA TRP A 513 -21.92 -20.03 10.72
C TRP A 513 -22.76 -20.87 11.66
N GLU A 514 -23.56 -20.22 12.50
CA GLU A 514 -24.39 -20.88 13.50
C GLU A 514 -25.78 -20.23 13.54
N PRO A 515 -26.87 -21.03 13.56
CA PRO A 515 -28.17 -20.49 13.85
C PRO A 515 -28.29 -20.15 15.33
N MET A 516 -28.91 -19.02 15.65
CA MET A 516 -29.10 -18.52 17.01
C MET A 516 -30.52 -18.00 17.16
N VAL A 517 -31.19 -18.36 18.26
CA VAL A 517 -32.49 -17.77 18.63
C VAL A 517 -32.24 -16.37 19.18
N TYR A 518 -32.82 -15.37 18.54
CA TYR A 518 -32.76 -13.96 18.92
C TYR A 518 -34.13 -13.48 19.35
N ASP A 519 -34.24 -12.72 20.43
CA ASP A 519 -35.51 -12.21 21.05
C ASP A 519 -36.55 -13.30 21.34
N GLY A 520 -36.11 -14.54 21.61
CA GLY A 520 -36.94 -15.63 22.03
C GLY A 520 -37.79 -16.32 20.91
N ASN A 521 -37.99 -15.67 19.77
CA ASN A 521 -38.91 -16.18 18.71
C ASN A 521 -38.30 -16.18 17.30
N ARG A 522 -37.20 -15.47 17.06
CA ARG A 522 -36.62 -15.33 15.73
C ARG A 522 -35.28 -16.04 15.64
N THR A 523 -35.11 -16.92 14.68
CA THR A 523 -33.83 -17.54 14.39
C THR A 523 -33.06 -16.65 13.40
N ILE A 524 -31.84 -16.29 13.77
CA ILE A 524 -30.90 -15.58 12.91
C ILE A 524 -29.67 -16.44 12.64
N VAL A 525 -28.96 -16.16 11.56
CA VAL A 525 -27.70 -16.82 11.24
C VAL A 525 -26.55 -15.91 11.63
N VAL A 526 -25.72 -16.37 12.52
CA VAL A 526 -24.54 -15.63 13.01
C VAL A 526 -23.30 -16.10 12.29
N ARG A 527 -22.62 -15.18 11.61
CA ARG A 527 -21.28 -15.40 11.06
C ARG A 527 -20.23 -15.09 12.11
N SER A 528 -19.35 -16.05 12.38
CA SER A 528 -18.23 -15.90 13.30
C SER A 528 -16.93 -16.43 12.67
N TYR A 529 -15.89 -16.64 13.46
CA TYR A 529 -14.57 -17.05 13.02
C TYR A 529 -14.02 -18.17 13.90
N THR A 530 -13.26 -19.10 13.30
CA THR A 530 -12.50 -20.12 13.99
C THR A 530 -11.17 -20.38 13.30
N ASN A 531 -10.21 -21.04 14.00
CA ASN A 531 -8.97 -21.47 13.38
C ASN A 531 -9.11 -22.92 12.93
N ALA A 532 -9.07 -23.18 11.63
CA ALA A 532 -9.21 -24.54 11.10
C ALA A 532 -8.45 -24.74 9.78
N GLY A 533 -8.18 -25.99 9.47
CA GLY A 533 -7.65 -26.41 8.18
C GLY A 533 -6.27 -25.86 7.83
N TYR A 534 -6.04 -25.69 6.54
CA TYR A 534 -4.82 -25.10 5.97
C TYR A 534 -5.12 -24.39 4.65
N LEU A 535 -4.25 -23.45 4.28
CA LEU A 535 -4.21 -22.86 2.94
C LEU A 535 -2.80 -22.99 2.37
N SER A 536 -2.68 -23.59 1.19
CA SER A 536 -1.45 -23.68 0.41
C SER A 536 -1.64 -22.93 -0.90
N ASN A 537 -0.72 -22.01 -1.20
CA ASN A 537 -0.69 -21.27 -2.45
C ASN A 537 0.70 -21.39 -3.07
N PHE A 538 0.78 -22.14 -4.17
CA PHE A 538 1.98 -22.20 -4.99
C PHE A 538 1.81 -21.30 -6.20
N ARG A 539 2.78 -20.41 -6.43
CA ARG A 539 2.81 -19.45 -7.52
C ARG A 539 4.03 -19.65 -8.38
N LEU A 540 3.83 -19.73 -9.70
CA LEU A 540 4.88 -19.73 -10.70
C LEU A 540 4.60 -18.60 -11.69
N GLY A 541 5.61 -17.82 -12.04
CA GLY A 541 5.40 -16.71 -12.96
C GLY A 541 6.63 -16.33 -13.77
N ALA A 542 6.34 -15.63 -14.86
CA ALA A 542 7.31 -14.99 -15.71
C ALA A 542 6.88 -13.56 -16.02
N SER A 543 7.82 -12.65 -16.06
CA SER A 543 7.60 -11.28 -16.55
C SER A 543 8.75 -10.83 -17.43
N GLY A 544 8.46 -9.99 -18.39
CA GLY A 544 9.47 -9.50 -19.31
C GLY A 544 9.21 -8.08 -19.77
N THR A 545 10.28 -7.41 -20.17
CA THR A 545 10.22 -6.10 -20.82
C THR A 545 11.01 -6.12 -22.11
N LEU A 546 10.48 -5.46 -23.12
CA LEU A 546 11.09 -5.33 -24.45
C LEU A 546 11.06 -3.88 -24.89
N ARG A 547 12.18 -3.38 -25.42
CA ARG A 547 12.34 -2.04 -25.98
C ARG A 547 12.57 -2.13 -27.47
N LEU A 548 11.79 -1.40 -28.23
CA LEU A 548 11.81 -1.36 -29.69
C LEU A 548 11.85 0.08 -30.20
N LEU A 549 12.04 0.26 -31.51
CA LEU A 549 12.00 1.56 -32.19
C LEU A 549 12.89 2.62 -31.53
N ASP A 550 14.16 2.29 -31.32
CA ASP A 550 15.13 3.16 -30.64
C ASP A 550 14.65 3.67 -29.28
N ASN A 551 14.05 2.76 -28.51
CA ASN A 551 13.45 3.01 -27.20
C ASN A 551 12.25 3.99 -27.22
N ASN A 552 11.56 4.10 -28.36
CA ASN A 552 10.28 4.81 -28.43
C ASN A 552 9.09 3.90 -28.10
N LEU A 553 9.21 2.58 -28.29
CA LEU A 553 8.20 1.60 -27.92
C LEU A 553 8.73 0.70 -26.80
N PHE A 554 7.97 0.64 -25.74
CA PHE A 554 8.21 -0.21 -24.60
C PHE A 554 7.03 -1.17 -24.41
N ILE A 555 7.30 -2.46 -24.27
CA ILE A 555 6.30 -3.49 -23.99
C ILE A 555 6.71 -4.23 -22.72
N LYS A 556 5.76 -4.42 -21.81
CA LYS A 556 5.90 -5.23 -20.61
C LYS A 556 4.79 -6.27 -20.58
N GLY A 557 5.16 -7.51 -20.31
CA GLY A 557 4.21 -8.61 -20.14
C GLY A 557 4.47 -9.37 -18.87
N SER A 558 3.43 -9.91 -18.25
CA SER A 558 3.55 -10.86 -17.16
C SER A 558 2.50 -11.97 -17.28
N VAL A 559 2.90 -13.18 -16.88
CA VAL A 559 2.03 -14.32 -16.72
C VAL A 559 2.33 -14.96 -15.37
N THR A 560 1.29 -15.29 -14.62
CA THR A 560 1.40 -15.94 -13.33
C THR A 560 0.35 -17.03 -13.22
N GLN A 561 0.80 -18.25 -12.93
CA GLN A 561 -0.03 -19.38 -12.57
C GLN A 561 -0.02 -19.52 -11.06
N ASN A 562 -1.19 -19.55 -10.44
CA ASN A 562 -1.33 -19.87 -9.02
C ASN A 562 -1.98 -21.27 -8.90
N TYR A 563 -1.60 -21.98 -7.86
CA TYR A 563 -2.25 -23.19 -7.41
C TYR A 563 -2.66 -23.01 -5.96
N PHE A 564 -3.97 -22.88 -5.72
CA PHE A 564 -4.56 -22.78 -4.39
C PHE A 564 -5.13 -24.12 -3.97
N LYS A 565 -4.76 -24.57 -2.78
CA LYS A 565 -5.38 -25.70 -2.12
C LYS A 565 -5.72 -25.31 -0.68
N GLN A 566 -6.97 -25.37 -0.34
CA GLN A 566 -7.48 -25.18 1.02
C GLN A 566 -8.19 -26.44 1.45
N GLY A 567 -7.98 -26.86 2.69
CA GLY A 567 -8.65 -28.01 3.29
C GLY A 567 -9.03 -27.76 4.74
N GLY A 568 -9.95 -28.54 5.26
CA GLY A 568 -10.54 -28.41 6.59
C GLY A 568 -12.03 -28.16 6.50
N LEU A 569 -12.55 -27.05 7.05
CA LEU A 569 -13.96 -26.72 6.97
C LEU A 569 -14.42 -26.36 5.55
N THR A 570 -13.52 -25.80 4.76
CA THR A 570 -13.77 -25.42 3.36
C THR A 570 -12.74 -26.12 2.47
N GLU A 571 -13.20 -26.77 1.41
CA GLU A 571 -12.32 -27.37 0.43
C GLU A 571 -12.33 -26.57 -0.86
N VAL A 572 -11.19 -26.02 -1.22
CA VAL A 572 -10.98 -25.28 -2.48
C VAL A 572 -9.74 -25.79 -3.18
N ASN A 573 -9.90 -26.12 -4.44
CA ASN A 573 -8.80 -26.46 -5.35
C ASN A 573 -8.95 -25.62 -6.62
N SER A 574 -8.00 -24.74 -6.90
CA SER A 574 -8.12 -23.76 -7.97
C SER A 574 -6.80 -23.39 -8.61
N TRP A 575 -6.80 -23.23 -9.93
CA TRP A 575 -5.64 -22.95 -10.79
C TRP A 575 -5.80 -21.64 -11.58
N PRO A 576 -5.94 -20.47 -10.96
CA PRO A 576 -6.11 -19.22 -11.69
C PRO A 576 -4.82 -18.80 -12.40
N VAL A 577 -4.98 -18.34 -13.64
CA VAL A 577 -3.93 -17.72 -14.44
C VAL A 577 -4.20 -16.23 -14.53
N SER A 578 -3.21 -15.42 -14.18
CA SER A 578 -3.21 -13.96 -14.38
C SER A 578 -2.28 -13.61 -15.54
N ILE A 579 -2.74 -12.77 -16.45
CA ILE A 579 -1.96 -12.28 -17.60
C ILE A 579 -2.17 -10.78 -17.67
N SER A 580 -1.08 -10.03 -17.80
CA SER A 580 -1.14 -8.59 -18.07
C SER A 580 -0.15 -8.18 -19.14
N VAL A 581 -0.55 -7.20 -19.94
CA VAL A 581 0.28 -6.59 -21.00
C VAL A 581 0.16 -5.09 -20.94
N GLN A 582 1.28 -4.41 -21.04
CA GLN A 582 1.38 -2.95 -21.10
C GLN A 582 2.25 -2.58 -22.31
N ALA A 583 1.84 -1.53 -23.03
CA ALA A 583 2.63 -0.94 -24.10
C ALA A 583 2.64 0.58 -23.96
N ASN A 584 3.80 1.20 -24.10
CA ASN A 584 3.97 2.65 -24.09
C ASN A 584 4.74 3.09 -25.33
N TYR A 585 4.19 4.00 -26.11
CA TYR A 585 4.81 4.56 -27.29
C TYR A 585 5.00 6.08 -27.14
N TYR A 586 6.23 6.55 -27.41
CA TYR A 586 6.65 7.95 -27.19
C TYR A 586 6.87 8.65 -28.54
N ILE A 587 6.19 9.79 -28.72
CA ILE A 587 6.29 10.65 -29.91
C ILE A 587 6.50 12.09 -29.46
N LYS A 588 7.73 12.60 -29.55
CA LYS A 588 8.06 13.99 -29.13
C LYS A 588 7.57 14.28 -27.70
N ASN A 589 6.55 15.11 -27.55
CA ASN A 589 5.95 15.53 -26.28
C ASN A 589 4.72 14.68 -25.91
N PHE A 590 4.38 13.68 -26.71
CA PHE A 590 3.24 12.81 -26.49
C PHE A 590 3.67 11.40 -26.12
N SER A 591 2.82 10.69 -25.41
CA SER A 591 2.86 9.26 -25.29
C SER A 591 1.48 8.66 -25.42
N ILE A 592 1.45 7.45 -25.96
CA ILE A 592 0.26 6.60 -26.00
C ILE A 592 0.59 5.38 -25.16
N SER A 593 -0.24 5.13 -24.13
CA SER A 593 -0.11 3.98 -23.25
C SER A 593 -1.33 3.10 -23.39
N ALA A 594 -1.13 1.80 -23.49
CA ALA A 594 -2.18 0.79 -23.47
C ALA A 594 -1.88 -0.24 -22.39
N PHE A 595 -2.89 -0.69 -21.71
CA PHE A 595 -2.82 -1.75 -20.70
C PHE A 595 -3.99 -2.70 -20.85
N TRP A 596 -3.75 -3.97 -20.68
CA TRP A 596 -4.76 -5.00 -20.59
C TRP A 596 -4.38 -6.03 -19.53
N GLU A 597 -5.36 -6.41 -18.74
CA GLU A 597 -5.27 -7.48 -17.75
C GLU A 597 -6.46 -8.43 -17.93
N LYS A 598 -6.15 -9.71 -18.03
CA LYS A 598 -7.17 -10.76 -18.12
C LYS A 598 -8.04 -10.75 -16.86
N SER A 599 -9.31 -11.12 -17.01
CA SER A 599 -10.20 -11.41 -15.87
C SER A 599 -9.50 -12.27 -14.84
N SER A 600 -9.53 -11.85 -13.59
CA SER A 600 -8.80 -12.50 -12.51
C SER A 600 -9.73 -13.30 -11.60
N LYS A 601 -9.20 -14.43 -11.09
CA LYS A 601 -9.81 -15.22 -10.02
C LYS A 601 -8.88 -15.20 -8.83
N GLN A 602 -9.29 -14.54 -7.76
CA GLN A 602 -8.54 -14.44 -6.52
C GLN A 602 -9.16 -15.36 -5.48
N VAL A 603 -8.40 -16.32 -4.99
CA VAL A 603 -8.81 -17.23 -3.92
C VAL A 603 -8.22 -16.75 -2.61
N SER A 604 -9.06 -16.60 -1.61
CA SER A 604 -8.67 -16.28 -0.23
C SER A 604 -9.16 -17.39 0.72
N ILE A 605 -8.78 -17.30 1.98
CA ILE A 605 -9.30 -18.18 3.04
C ILE A 605 -10.80 -18.01 3.29
N PHE A 606 -11.40 -16.93 2.85
CA PHE A 606 -12.81 -16.63 3.09
C PHE A 606 -13.68 -16.88 1.87
N GLU A 607 -13.20 -16.54 0.68
CA GLU A 607 -14.02 -16.60 -0.55
C GLU A 607 -13.15 -16.65 -1.81
N THR A 608 -13.77 -17.03 -2.90
CA THR A 608 -13.22 -16.87 -4.24
C THR A 608 -13.86 -15.66 -4.91
N LYS A 609 -13.06 -14.66 -5.23
CA LYS A 609 -13.50 -13.45 -5.92
C LYS A 609 -13.06 -13.48 -7.39
N LYS A 610 -14.03 -13.32 -8.30
CA LYS A 610 -13.78 -13.16 -9.73
C LYS A 610 -13.96 -11.69 -10.10
N ARG A 611 -13.02 -11.13 -10.87
CA ARG A 611 -13.10 -9.77 -11.41
C ARG A 611 -13.12 -9.82 -12.93
N PRO A 612 -13.84 -8.92 -13.60
CA PRO A 612 -13.78 -8.78 -15.05
C PRO A 612 -12.37 -8.44 -15.54
N GLU A 613 -12.13 -8.54 -16.82
CA GLU A 613 -10.93 -7.98 -17.43
C GLU A 613 -10.91 -6.45 -17.25
N SER A 614 -9.70 -5.90 -17.22
CA SER A 614 -9.48 -4.46 -17.11
C SER A 614 -8.53 -4.00 -18.21
N TYR A 615 -8.86 -2.90 -18.86
CA TYR A 615 -8.01 -2.32 -19.89
C TYR A 615 -8.17 -0.82 -19.97
N PHE A 616 -7.11 -0.16 -20.44
CA PHE A 616 -7.20 1.26 -20.74
C PHE A 616 -6.28 1.67 -21.88
N VAL A 617 -6.61 2.78 -22.51
CA VAL A 617 -5.75 3.54 -23.41
C VAL A 617 -5.66 4.96 -22.88
N ALA A 618 -4.44 5.48 -22.80
CA ALA A 618 -4.18 6.84 -22.33
C ALA A 618 -3.31 7.58 -23.35
N ILE A 619 -3.60 8.86 -23.55
CA ILE A 619 -2.77 9.79 -24.29
C ILE A 619 -2.30 10.86 -23.33
N SER A 620 -0.98 11.02 -23.23
CA SER A 620 -0.36 12.03 -22.38
C SER A 620 0.41 13.04 -23.21
N TYR A 621 0.28 14.32 -22.85
CA TYR A 621 1.12 15.42 -23.34
C TYR A 621 1.91 16.00 -22.19
N GLY A 622 3.21 16.27 -22.41
CA GLY A 622 4.06 16.87 -21.39
C GLY A 622 5.09 17.83 -21.99
N ASN A 623 5.29 18.97 -21.33
CA ASN A 623 6.34 19.94 -21.69
C ASN A 623 7.31 20.23 -20.53
N GLY A 624 7.32 19.39 -19.49
CA GLY A 624 8.13 19.51 -18.28
C GLY A 624 7.42 20.20 -17.12
N ASN A 625 6.68 21.28 -17.35
CA ASN A 625 5.92 21.96 -16.31
C ASN A 625 4.45 21.55 -16.31
N LEU A 626 3.84 21.42 -17.47
CA LEU A 626 2.45 20.98 -17.65
C LEU A 626 2.42 19.57 -18.21
N ILE A 627 1.64 18.73 -17.57
CA ILE A 627 1.34 17.38 -18.02
C ILE A 627 -0.17 17.22 -18.04
N ALA A 628 -0.69 16.80 -19.19
CA ALA A 628 -2.11 16.49 -19.37
C ALA A 628 -2.23 15.04 -19.86
N THR A 629 -3.05 14.24 -19.19
CA THR A 629 -3.31 12.84 -19.54
C THR A 629 -4.80 12.61 -19.66
N PHE A 630 -5.23 12.12 -20.81
CA PHE A 630 -6.59 11.65 -21.03
C PHE A 630 -6.58 10.13 -21.12
N THR A 631 -7.39 9.49 -20.27
CA THR A 631 -7.46 8.03 -20.16
C THR A 631 -8.87 7.54 -20.42
N CYS A 632 -9.00 6.58 -21.34
CA CYS A 632 -10.23 5.84 -21.59
C CYS A 632 -10.07 4.46 -20.95
N ARG A 633 -10.88 4.15 -19.93
CA ARG A 633 -10.87 2.86 -19.24
C ARG A 633 -12.08 2.04 -19.63
N ASN A 634 -11.88 0.75 -19.83
CA ASN A 634 -12.93 -0.24 -20.06
C ASN A 634 -14.00 0.24 -21.05
N ILE A 635 -13.58 0.89 -22.12
CA ILE A 635 -14.42 1.66 -23.05
C ILE A 635 -15.58 0.81 -23.63
N PHE A 636 -15.38 -0.50 -23.78
CA PHE A 636 -16.38 -1.42 -24.29
C PHE A 636 -17.22 -2.08 -23.19
N ASN A 637 -16.92 -1.83 -21.91
CA ASN A 637 -17.68 -2.38 -20.79
C ASN A 637 -18.76 -1.39 -20.32
N SER A 638 -20.01 -1.69 -20.62
CA SER A 638 -21.18 -0.95 -20.14
C SER A 638 -21.82 -1.55 -18.89
N SER A 639 -21.31 -2.68 -18.39
CA SER A 639 -21.80 -3.34 -17.17
C SER A 639 -21.27 -2.62 -15.93
N TRP A 640 -22.10 -2.49 -14.92
CA TRP A 640 -21.71 -2.00 -13.60
C TRP A 640 -21.19 -3.12 -12.68
N ARG A 641 -21.15 -4.37 -13.15
CA ARG A 641 -20.62 -5.51 -12.38
C ARG A 641 -19.12 -5.32 -12.12
N THR A 642 -18.74 -5.31 -10.86
CA THR A 642 -17.35 -5.13 -10.42
C THR A 642 -16.68 -6.45 -10.09
N SER A 643 -17.41 -7.39 -9.50
CA SER A 643 -16.89 -8.71 -9.14
C SER A 643 -18.00 -9.69 -8.83
N GLU A 644 -17.65 -10.96 -8.72
CA GLU A 644 -18.47 -12.06 -8.21
C GLU A 644 -17.70 -12.72 -7.07
N ALA A 645 -18.35 -12.88 -5.92
CA ALA A 645 -17.81 -13.55 -4.75
C ALA A 645 -18.53 -14.89 -4.55
N LEU A 646 -17.76 -15.97 -4.48
CA LEU A 646 -18.26 -17.33 -4.29
C LEU A 646 -17.70 -17.89 -2.98
N TYR A 647 -18.58 -18.42 -2.16
CA TYR A 647 -18.26 -19.19 -0.97
C TYR A 647 -18.99 -20.51 -1.04
N ASN A 648 -18.29 -21.60 -0.87
CA ASN A 648 -18.86 -22.94 -0.91
C ASN A 648 -18.25 -23.75 0.24
N SER A 649 -18.95 -23.77 1.35
CA SER A 649 -18.57 -24.52 2.54
C SER A 649 -19.81 -24.81 3.38
N ALA A 650 -20.15 -26.09 3.53
CA ALA A 650 -21.22 -26.46 4.44
C ALA A 650 -21.01 -25.82 5.84
N PRO A 651 -22.06 -25.31 6.49
CA PRO A 651 -23.47 -25.34 6.10
C PRO A 651 -23.94 -24.15 5.24
N VAL A 652 -23.02 -23.30 4.74
CA VAL A 652 -23.42 -22.09 3.98
C VAL A 652 -22.73 -22.03 2.63
N ASN A 653 -23.52 -21.74 1.60
CA ASN A 653 -23.02 -21.47 0.26
C ASN A 653 -23.61 -20.15 -0.23
N TYR A 654 -22.77 -19.29 -0.85
CA TYR A 654 -23.28 -18.09 -1.48
C TYR A 654 -22.60 -17.76 -2.81
N ASP A 655 -23.37 -17.10 -3.66
CA ASP A 655 -22.92 -16.41 -4.87
C ASP A 655 -23.40 -14.96 -4.81
N ILE A 656 -22.48 -14.02 -4.82
CA ILE A 656 -22.75 -12.59 -4.72
C ILE A 656 -22.14 -11.88 -5.92
N GLN A 657 -22.97 -11.20 -6.69
CA GLN A 657 -22.53 -10.29 -7.75
C GLN A 657 -22.52 -8.87 -7.22
N HIS A 658 -21.35 -8.23 -7.24
CA HIS A 658 -21.18 -6.84 -6.79
C HIS A 658 -21.26 -5.87 -7.96
N PHE A 659 -21.93 -4.75 -7.76
CA PHE A 659 -22.07 -3.64 -8.72
C PHE A 659 -21.46 -2.36 -8.17
N GLY A 660 -20.89 -1.54 -9.06
CA GLY A 660 -20.25 -0.28 -8.73
C GLY A 660 -19.45 0.30 -9.89
N ASN A 661 -18.68 1.33 -9.61
CA ASN A 661 -17.98 2.10 -10.64
C ASN A 661 -16.68 1.48 -11.17
N GLU A 662 -16.08 0.49 -10.47
CA GLU A 662 -14.67 0.10 -10.67
C GLU A 662 -14.34 -0.43 -12.08
N HIS A 663 -15.23 -1.23 -12.68
CA HIS A 663 -14.99 -1.85 -13.99
C HIS A 663 -15.85 -1.28 -15.12
N HIS A 664 -16.72 -0.33 -14.81
CA HIS A 664 -17.51 0.37 -15.81
C HIS A 664 -16.61 1.26 -16.68
N ARG A 665 -17.03 1.51 -17.92
CA ARG A 665 -16.33 2.48 -18.80
C ARG A 665 -16.20 3.84 -18.13
N SER A 666 -15.02 4.44 -18.21
CA SER A 666 -14.81 5.77 -17.67
C SER A 666 -13.78 6.56 -18.49
N PHE A 667 -13.94 7.87 -18.49
CA PHE A 667 -13.01 8.82 -19.10
C PHE A 667 -12.44 9.67 -17.98
N VAL A 668 -11.13 9.74 -17.91
CA VAL A 668 -10.42 10.45 -16.86
C VAL A 668 -9.47 11.47 -17.47
N LEU A 669 -9.61 12.73 -17.06
CA LEU A 669 -8.65 13.78 -17.35
C LEU A 669 -7.78 14.01 -16.11
N ASN A 670 -6.48 13.95 -16.28
CA ASN A 670 -5.52 14.34 -15.26
C ASN A 670 -4.70 15.53 -15.78
N LEU A 671 -4.63 16.60 -14.98
CA LEU A 671 -3.82 17.79 -15.23
C LEU A 671 -2.85 17.99 -14.08
N SER A 672 -1.59 18.13 -14.39
CA SER A 672 -0.53 18.39 -13.42
C SER A 672 0.28 19.60 -13.88
N TYR A 673 0.44 20.58 -13.00
CA TYR A 673 1.29 21.74 -13.26
C TYR A 673 2.30 21.90 -12.14
N SER A 674 3.58 22.00 -12.50
CA SER A 674 4.66 22.21 -11.52
C SER A 674 5.57 23.34 -11.95
N PHE A 675 5.98 24.19 -11.03
CA PHE A 675 6.99 25.19 -11.24
C PHE A 675 8.06 25.12 -10.15
N SER A 676 9.32 25.28 -10.54
CA SER A 676 10.45 25.31 -9.60
C SER A 676 10.98 26.73 -9.46
N TYR A 677 11.54 27.00 -8.30
CA TYR A 677 12.14 28.28 -7.93
C TYR A 677 13.42 28.06 -7.15
N GLY A 678 14.28 29.09 -7.14
CA GLY A 678 15.57 29.04 -6.47
C GLY A 678 16.66 28.36 -7.30
N LYS A 679 17.80 28.09 -6.65
CA LYS A 679 19.01 27.58 -7.30
C LYS A 679 19.21 26.09 -6.99
N LYS A 680 19.28 25.28 -8.04
CA LYS A 680 19.64 23.86 -7.92
C LYS A 680 21.13 23.70 -7.66
N THR A 681 21.49 22.78 -6.76
CA THR A 681 22.88 22.43 -6.53
C THR A 681 23.45 21.62 -7.69
N ASN A 682 24.59 22.04 -8.21
CA ASN A 682 25.39 21.23 -9.13
C ASN A 682 26.27 20.20 -8.39
N THR A 683 26.10 20.04 -7.07
CA THR A 683 26.89 19.12 -6.27
C THR A 683 26.61 17.69 -6.63
N LYS A 684 27.61 17.03 -7.15
CA LYS A 684 27.71 15.58 -7.22
C LYS A 684 27.37 15.03 -5.84
N ASP A 685 26.34 14.23 -5.77
CA ASP A 685 25.88 13.38 -4.64
C ASP A 685 26.55 13.64 -3.27
N ARG A 686 26.03 14.56 -2.47
CA ARG A 686 26.41 14.69 -1.06
C ARG A 686 26.27 13.38 -0.27
N ILE A 687 25.43 12.48 -0.74
CA ILE A 687 25.14 11.18 -0.11
C ILE A 687 26.18 10.11 -0.46
N ASN A 688 26.95 10.26 -1.55
CA ASN A 688 27.99 9.29 -1.96
C ASN A 688 29.34 9.45 -1.25
N LYS A 689 29.53 10.44 -0.39
CA LYS A 689 30.78 10.62 0.34
C LYS A 689 30.94 9.80 1.61
N SER A 690 29.97 9.00 2.00
CA SER A 690 30.10 8.15 3.17
C SER A 690 30.67 6.77 2.82
N GLY A 691 31.98 6.67 2.69
CA GLY A 691 32.76 5.46 2.98
C GLY A 691 32.66 4.28 2.03
N MET A 692 32.10 4.41 0.82
CA MET A 692 32.38 3.45 -0.24
C MET A 692 33.54 3.92 -1.11
N PRO A 693 34.58 3.09 -1.34
CA PRO A 693 35.62 3.43 -2.28
C PRO A 693 34.97 3.67 -3.65
N GLY A 694 35.14 4.88 -4.18
CA GLY A 694 34.73 5.20 -5.54
C GLY A 694 35.48 4.25 -6.47
N THR A 695 34.78 3.48 -7.29
CA THR A 695 35.42 2.82 -8.41
C THR A 695 35.75 3.90 -9.43
N ALA A 696 37.03 4.27 -9.51
CA ALA A 696 37.56 4.89 -10.68
C ALA A 696 37.58 3.86 -11.82
N ILE A 697 36.48 3.72 -12.51
CA ILE A 697 36.42 3.16 -13.85
C ILE A 697 35.68 4.20 -14.67
N VAL A 698 36.46 5.08 -15.21
CA VAL A 698 36.20 5.77 -16.46
C VAL A 698 36.73 4.83 -17.53
N GLU A 699 35.81 4.22 -18.30
CA GLU A 699 35.95 3.97 -19.73
C GLU A 699 34.73 3.21 -20.25
#